data_a047e83264a81a1c47e2e0f1983b7bee
#
_entry.id   a047e83264a81a1c47e2e0f1983b7bee
#
_cell.length_a   1.000
_cell.length_b   1.000
_cell.length_c   1.000
_cell.angle_alpha   90.00
_cell.angle_beta   90.00
_cell.angle_gamma   90.00
#
_symmetry.space_group_name_H-M   'P 1'
#
loop_
_entity.id
_entity.type
_entity.pdbx_description
1 polymer ?
#
loop_
_entity_poly.entity_id
_entity_poly.type
_entity_poly.pdbx_seq_one_letter_code
_entity_poly.pdbx_strand_id
1 'polypeptide(L)'
;MAKKPQYDPEEIRYPEQKIVESPLVPEMEKSYIEYAMSVIVGRALPDVRDGLKPVHRRILYAMYEDNLTSDRPFKKSATCVGDVLGRYHPHGDASVYDALVRLAQDFSMRYMLVDGHGNFGSVDGDPPAAYRYTEARMSKISDEMLRDIEKETVDWDPNFDESRKEPRVLPARFPNLLVNGSSGIAVGMATNIPPHNLREVSGACICVLDDPEATLADLMQHVKGPDFPTKGIIMGRSGIRAAYATGRGRLVVRARHEFEEFGKDRTRIVITEIPYQVNKRMLIKNMAEQVEDKRLEGISDIRDESDRNGMRIVIELKRDTNAQVVLNRLFNQTQLQTTFAINMLALVQNQSQPKILSLRHIIDEYLAFQEEIIVRRTRYDLRKAQERAHLLQGLLIAQDNIDEVIKIIRNSYDDAKQNLMNRFGLDDIQAQAILDMRLKALQGLDREKLENEYKELEERIAYFNRILSDEGLVKQILKEELQAIADKYGDDRKTEIQDVEDEIDIEDLIEEEQCVFTLTKAGYIKRTPVSEYTAQSKGGMGKKGITTRDEDYVVDVFTASTHDYILFFTDTGKVYRKKGYQIPESGKAAKGTNIINILQVEQGERVQTMLHFRETTEEELYLFMVTKQGTVKRLPVSTLKNLRNNGIRALTLDEGDELVTVRETDGTRKILIATHDGMAVCFDENDVRPMGRTAVGVRGIRLREGDYVVGAARAKEGHEVLSITEKGYGKKTPVEEYRVTGRGGLGVKNYMVTDKTGPVIGIKVVDSTEDLLLVTQAGILIRTPVENIRSAGRATQGVIVMRFKEEGDHVIAMALTEHENAEEITETPAEE
;
A
#
# COMPACT_ATOMS: atom_id res chain seq x y z
N MET A 1 26.75 37.16 -8.62
CA MET A 1 27.03 37.56 -7.22
C MET A 1 25.79 38.28 -6.70
N ALA A 2 25.01 37.68 -5.85
CA ALA A 2 23.87 38.31 -5.18
C ALA A 2 24.44 39.31 -4.15
N LYS A 3 23.97 40.56 -4.22
CA LYS A 3 24.35 41.58 -3.23
C LYS A 3 23.84 41.12 -1.85
N LYS A 4 24.73 41.04 -0.87
CA LYS A 4 24.35 40.88 0.53
C LYS A 4 23.44 42.04 0.95
N PRO A 5 22.32 41.76 1.62
CA PRO A 5 21.51 42.83 2.17
C PRO A 5 22.36 43.61 3.19
N GLN A 6 22.38 44.91 3.03
CA GLN A 6 23.12 45.81 3.91
C GLN A 6 22.17 46.21 5.04
N TYR A 7 22.39 45.69 6.25
CA TYR A 7 21.64 46.09 7.44
C TYR A 7 22.10 47.47 7.91
N ASP A 8 21.15 48.30 8.25
CA ASP A 8 21.43 49.56 8.92
C ASP A 8 21.55 49.33 10.43
N PRO A 9 22.73 49.55 11.06
CA PRO A 9 22.92 49.30 12.49
C PRO A 9 22.04 50.19 13.40
N GLU A 10 21.54 51.35 12.88
CA GLU A 10 20.69 52.28 13.62
C GLU A 10 19.23 51.82 13.72
N GLU A 11 18.78 50.85 12.89
CA GLU A 11 17.45 50.26 12.98
C GLU A 11 17.33 49.15 14.02
N ILE A 12 18.42 48.74 14.67
CA ILE A 12 18.42 47.64 15.63
C ILE A 12 17.90 48.13 16.98
N ARG A 13 16.67 47.86 17.30
CA ARG A 13 16.01 48.20 18.60
C ARG A 13 16.64 47.53 19.83
N TYR A 14 17.41 46.47 19.64
CA TYR A 14 18.01 45.67 20.72
C TYR A 14 19.50 45.40 20.40
N PRO A 15 20.44 46.17 21.02
CA PRO A 15 21.87 46.07 20.70
C PRO A 15 22.52 44.71 21.06
N GLU A 16 21.88 43.92 21.91
CA GLU A 16 22.32 42.55 22.26
C GLU A 16 21.69 41.43 21.39
N GLN A 17 20.88 41.81 20.38
CA GLN A 17 20.21 40.89 19.51
C GLN A 17 21.20 40.22 18.56
N LYS A 18 21.23 38.86 18.58
CA LYS A 18 21.96 38.07 17.60
C LYS A 18 21.12 37.88 16.34
N ILE A 19 21.49 38.52 15.26
CA ILE A 19 20.88 38.31 13.95
C ILE A 19 21.52 37.07 13.32
N VAL A 20 20.74 36.05 13.06
CA VAL A 20 21.15 34.83 12.35
C VAL A 20 20.56 34.86 10.95
N GLU A 21 21.43 34.74 9.94
CA GLU A 21 20.96 34.60 8.55
C GLU A 21 20.29 33.24 8.38
N SER A 22 18.99 33.22 8.05
CA SER A 22 18.25 32.03 7.69
C SER A 22 17.82 32.11 6.22
N PRO A 23 18.45 31.33 5.32
CA PRO A 23 18.04 31.34 3.91
C PRO A 23 16.61 30.85 3.78
N LEU A 24 15.78 31.57 3.01
CA LEU A 24 14.36 31.31 2.88
C LEU A 24 14.06 29.90 2.33
N VAL A 25 14.84 29.42 1.36
CA VAL A 25 14.56 28.15 0.68
C VAL A 25 14.73 26.95 1.62
N PRO A 26 15.82 26.73 2.35
CA PRO A 26 15.95 25.65 3.31
C PRO A 26 14.93 25.72 4.45
N GLU A 27 14.57 26.92 4.92
CA GLU A 27 13.54 27.10 5.95
C GLU A 27 12.16 26.71 5.44
N MET A 28 11.82 27.11 4.21
CA MET A 28 10.56 26.71 3.57
C MET A 28 10.49 25.21 3.32
N GLU A 29 11.58 24.58 2.84
CA GLU A 29 11.65 23.13 2.62
C GLU A 29 11.43 22.37 3.92
N LYS A 30 12.12 22.76 4.99
CA LYS A 30 12.00 22.12 6.30
C LYS A 30 10.57 22.26 6.86
N SER A 31 10.04 23.47 6.90
CA SER A 31 8.70 23.76 7.42
C SER A 31 7.61 23.08 6.60
N TYR A 32 7.78 22.99 5.26
CA TYR A 32 6.84 22.31 4.39
C TYR A 32 6.83 20.78 4.62
N ILE A 33 8.00 20.17 4.83
CA ILE A 33 8.12 18.75 5.15
C ILE A 33 7.44 18.45 6.50
N GLU A 34 7.69 19.25 7.53
CA GLU A 34 7.08 19.09 8.85
C GLU A 34 5.55 19.22 8.77
N TYR A 35 5.04 20.22 8.04
CA TYR A 35 3.62 20.38 7.78
C TYR A 35 3.03 19.20 7.00
N ALA A 36 3.69 18.76 5.92
CA ALA A 36 3.25 17.62 5.11
C ALA A 36 3.14 16.34 5.94
N MET A 37 4.16 16.05 6.75
CA MET A 37 4.15 14.89 7.65
C MET A 37 3.01 14.97 8.68
N SER A 38 2.79 16.15 9.28
CA SER A 38 1.68 16.37 10.21
C SER A 38 0.33 16.12 9.56
N VAL A 39 0.12 16.57 8.31
CA VAL A 39 -1.14 16.34 7.57
C VAL A 39 -1.31 14.88 7.16
N ILE A 40 -0.23 14.22 6.71
CA ILE A 40 -0.28 12.83 6.24
C ILE A 40 -0.60 11.89 7.41
N VAL A 41 0.18 11.96 8.48
CA VAL A 41 0.07 11.02 9.61
C VAL A 41 -1.01 11.47 10.62
N GLY A 42 -1.06 12.78 10.93
CA GLY A 42 -1.89 13.31 12.01
C GLY A 42 -3.30 13.76 11.62
N ARG A 43 -3.68 13.72 10.33
CA ARG A 43 -4.98 14.29 9.91
C ARG A 43 -5.72 13.51 8.84
N ALA A 44 -5.08 13.26 7.66
CA ALA A 44 -5.82 12.94 6.43
C ALA A 44 -5.96 11.44 6.17
N LEU A 45 -4.97 10.63 6.54
CA LEU A 45 -4.95 9.21 6.22
C LEU A 45 -5.42 8.33 7.38
N PRO A 46 -6.15 7.23 7.08
CA PRO A 46 -6.55 6.26 8.09
C PRO A 46 -5.39 5.29 8.41
N ASP A 47 -5.39 4.76 9.62
CA ASP A 47 -4.57 3.60 9.99
C ASP A 47 -5.19 2.32 9.41
N VAL A 48 -4.37 1.43 8.84
CA VAL A 48 -4.85 0.17 8.22
C VAL A 48 -5.53 -0.75 9.23
N ARG A 49 -5.14 -0.70 10.51
CA ARG A 49 -5.58 -1.60 11.57
C ARG A 49 -7.00 -1.30 12.06
N ASP A 50 -7.33 -0.03 12.31
CA ASP A 50 -8.66 0.38 12.82
C ASP A 50 -9.49 1.19 11.80
N GLY A 51 -8.90 1.58 10.67
CA GLY A 51 -9.59 2.31 9.60
C GLY A 51 -9.97 3.75 9.96
N LEU A 52 -9.43 4.29 11.04
CA LEU A 52 -9.79 5.60 11.54
C LEU A 52 -8.71 6.66 11.32
N LYS A 53 -9.16 7.87 11.05
CA LYS A 53 -8.33 9.06 11.18
C LYS A 53 -8.23 9.48 12.66
N PRO A 54 -7.20 10.25 13.05
CA PRO A 54 -7.04 10.67 14.45
C PRO A 54 -8.28 11.33 15.06
N VAL A 55 -8.95 12.21 14.32
CA VAL A 55 -10.17 12.88 14.85
C VAL A 55 -11.30 11.90 15.16
N HIS A 56 -11.54 10.91 14.29
CA HIS A 56 -12.58 9.91 14.50
C HIS A 56 -12.25 9.00 15.69
N ARG A 57 -10.99 8.59 15.82
CA ARG A 57 -10.50 7.78 16.95
C ARG A 57 -10.67 8.52 18.26
N ARG A 58 -10.32 9.80 18.30
CA ARG A 58 -10.47 10.66 19.48
C ARG A 58 -11.93 10.87 19.87
N ILE A 59 -12.84 11.00 18.89
CA ILE A 59 -14.28 11.10 19.15
C ILE A 59 -14.81 9.83 19.82
N LEU A 60 -14.52 8.66 19.26
CA LEU A 60 -15.00 7.38 19.81
C LEU A 60 -14.38 7.11 21.19
N TYR A 61 -13.11 7.42 21.38
CA TYR A 61 -12.44 7.24 22.66
C TYR A 61 -12.99 8.19 23.75
N ALA A 62 -13.20 9.46 23.44
CA ALA A 62 -13.82 10.41 24.38
C ALA A 62 -15.24 9.98 24.77
N MET A 63 -16.05 9.52 23.80
CA MET A 63 -17.37 8.97 24.09
C MET A 63 -17.31 7.76 25.01
N TYR A 64 -16.35 6.87 24.82
CA TYR A 64 -16.15 5.69 25.67
C TYR A 64 -15.75 6.10 27.10
N GLU A 65 -14.78 7.01 27.24
CA GLU A 65 -14.31 7.54 28.54
C GLU A 65 -15.46 8.20 29.32
N ASP A 66 -16.38 8.88 28.63
CA ASP A 66 -17.55 9.53 29.21
C ASP A 66 -18.75 8.60 29.44
N ASN A 67 -18.57 7.28 29.24
CA ASN A 67 -19.64 6.28 29.30
C ASN A 67 -20.85 6.59 28.38
N LEU A 68 -20.60 7.15 27.19
CA LEU A 68 -21.62 7.38 26.17
C LEU A 68 -21.80 6.16 25.26
N THR A 69 -21.89 4.99 25.85
CA THR A 69 -22.07 3.71 25.17
C THR A 69 -23.49 3.55 24.63
N SER A 70 -23.70 2.58 23.77
CA SER A 70 -24.97 2.36 23.08
C SER A 70 -26.18 2.04 23.98
N ASP A 71 -25.91 1.58 25.22
CA ASP A 71 -26.91 1.27 26.25
C ASP A 71 -27.25 2.45 27.15
N ARG A 72 -26.54 3.59 27.02
CA ARG A 72 -26.75 4.78 27.84
C ARG A 72 -27.62 5.82 27.15
N PRO A 73 -28.19 6.76 27.89
CA PRO A 73 -28.93 7.89 27.34
C PRO A 73 -28.06 8.76 26.43
N PHE A 74 -28.70 9.39 25.44
CA PHE A 74 -28.07 10.41 24.62
C PHE A 74 -27.58 11.61 25.46
N LYS A 75 -26.46 12.21 25.05
CA LYS A 75 -26.00 13.51 25.55
C LYS A 75 -25.91 14.51 24.40
N LYS A 76 -25.93 15.80 24.72
CA LYS A 76 -25.75 16.88 23.73
C LYS A 76 -24.43 16.69 22.99
N SER A 77 -24.46 16.83 21.69
CA SER A 77 -23.23 16.77 20.86
C SER A 77 -22.20 17.81 21.30
N ALA A 78 -22.65 18.94 21.85
CA ALA A 78 -21.80 19.98 22.44
C ALA A 78 -20.90 19.43 23.56
N THR A 79 -21.37 18.52 24.39
CA THR A 79 -20.58 17.89 25.45
C THR A 79 -19.46 17.05 24.82
N CYS A 80 -19.80 16.17 23.90
CA CYS A 80 -18.81 15.33 23.24
C CYS A 80 -17.75 16.15 22.48
N VAL A 81 -18.17 17.18 21.73
CA VAL A 81 -17.24 18.06 21.00
C VAL A 81 -16.32 18.80 21.97
N GLY A 82 -16.86 19.30 23.09
CA GLY A 82 -16.08 19.99 24.12
C GLY A 82 -15.04 19.07 24.78
N ASP A 83 -15.40 17.85 25.11
CA ASP A 83 -14.50 16.85 25.71
C ASP A 83 -13.38 16.45 24.75
N VAL A 84 -13.69 16.26 23.47
CA VAL A 84 -12.67 15.96 22.43
C VAL A 84 -11.69 17.11 22.27
N LEU A 85 -12.17 18.36 22.20
CA LEU A 85 -11.35 19.57 22.07
C LEU A 85 -10.45 19.77 23.28
N GLY A 86 -11.03 19.69 24.48
CA GLY A 86 -10.32 19.97 25.71
C GLY A 86 -9.30 18.90 26.10
N ARG A 87 -9.51 17.64 25.66
CA ARG A 87 -8.66 16.52 26.10
C ARG A 87 -7.68 16.02 25.04
N TYR A 88 -8.06 16.02 23.74
CA TYR A 88 -7.34 15.26 22.72
C TYR A 88 -7.08 15.98 21.41
N HIS A 89 -7.94 16.90 20.97
CA HIS A 89 -7.90 17.44 19.61
C HIS A 89 -7.93 18.98 19.60
N PRO A 90 -6.77 19.66 19.71
CA PRO A 90 -6.69 21.14 19.86
C PRO A 90 -6.89 21.86 18.51
N HIS A 91 -8.06 21.68 17.87
CA HIS A 91 -8.45 22.30 16.61
C HIS A 91 -9.85 22.92 16.72
N GLY A 92 -10.38 23.49 15.62
CA GLY A 92 -11.70 24.13 15.63
C GLY A 92 -12.85 23.16 15.94
N ASP A 93 -13.82 23.62 16.73
CA ASP A 93 -15.03 22.90 17.14
C ASP A 93 -15.87 22.43 15.94
N ALA A 94 -15.97 23.25 14.89
CA ALA A 94 -16.67 22.89 13.68
C ALA A 94 -16.09 21.62 13.03
N SER A 95 -14.76 21.48 12.97
CA SER A 95 -14.11 20.31 12.37
C SER A 95 -14.39 19.01 13.13
N VAL A 96 -14.43 19.08 14.46
CA VAL A 96 -14.76 17.93 15.31
C VAL A 96 -16.24 17.57 15.18
N TYR A 97 -17.11 18.59 15.17
CA TYR A 97 -18.55 18.35 15.00
C TYR A 97 -18.88 17.77 13.62
N ASP A 98 -18.29 18.26 12.55
CA ASP A 98 -18.48 17.73 11.20
C ASP A 98 -18.02 16.27 11.09
N ALA A 99 -16.91 15.91 11.74
CA ALA A 99 -16.44 14.54 11.81
C ALA A 99 -17.42 13.64 12.59
N LEU A 100 -17.93 14.10 13.73
CA LEU A 100 -18.93 13.39 14.54
C LEU A 100 -20.22 13.20 13.74
N VAL A 101 -20.70 14.24 13.07
CA VAL A 101 -21.89 14.21 12.22
C VAL A 101 -21.74 13.15 11.12
N ARG A 102 -20.59 13.11 10.44
CA ARG A 102 -20.35 12.13 9.39
C ARG A 102 -20.41 10.68 9.88
N LEU A 103 -19.94 10.41 11.09
CA LEU A 103 -20.02 9.08 11.72
C LEU A 103 -21.46 8.64 12.05
N ALA A 104 -22.41 9.58 12.09
CA ALA A 104 -23.83 9.36 12.38
C ALA A 104 -24.74 9.40 11.14
N GLN A 105 -24.19 9.68 9.95
CA GLN A 105 -24.98 9.76 8.70
C GLN A 105 -25.10 8.39 8.04
N ASP A 106 -26.32 7.92 7.83
CA ASP A 106 -26.65 6.64 7.21
C ASP A 106 -26.37 6.61 5.69
N PHE A 107 -26.28 7.78 5.05
CA PHE A 107 -25.89 7.95 3.65
C PHE A 107 -24.39 8.15 3.43
N SER A 108 -23.61 8.36 4.51
CA SER A 108 -22.15 8.52 4.47
C SER A 108 -21.40 7.26 4.95
N MET A 109 -21.93 6.59 5.97
CA MET A 109 -21.33 5.41 6.58
C MET A 109 -22.14 4.16 6.24
N ARG A 110 -21.45 3.10 5.85
CA ARG A 110 -22.11 1.81 5.59
C ARG A 110 -22.62 1.17 6.89
N TYR A 111 -21.82 1.31 7.96
CA TYR A 111 -22.19 0.99 9.35
C TYR A 111 -21.84 2.18 10.23
N MET A 112 -22.85 2.89 10.70
CA MET A 112 -22.68 4.08 11.53
C MET A 112 -21.96 3.76 12.84
N LEU A 113 -20.97 4.58 13.20
CA LEU A 113 -20.22 4.43 14.45
C LEU A 113 -20.80 5.33 15.58
N VAL A 114 -21.60 6.31 15.21
CA VAL A 114 -22.30 7.19 16.15
C VAL A 114 -23.81 7.05 15.93
N ASP A 115 -24.56 6.93 17.02
CA ASP A 115 -26.03 6.98 17.03
C ASP A 115 -26.43 8.41 17.35
N GLY A 116 -27.04 9.09 16.37
CA GLY A 116 -27.42 10.50 16.45
C GLY A 116 -28.93 10.69 16.63
N HIS A 117 -29.31 11.67 17.45
CA HIS A 117 -30.68 12.11 17.67
C HIS A 117 -30.83 13.59 17.33
N GLY A 118 -31.69 13.89 16.36
CA GLY A 118 -31.92 15.23 15.82
C GLY A 118 -31.60 15.31 14.34
N ASN A 119 -31.31 16.52 13.83
CA ASN A 119 -30.97 16.73 12.42
C ASN A 119 -29.45 16.66 12.23
N PHE A 120 -28.99 15.59 11.59
CA PHE A 120 -27.58 15.34 11.23
C PHE A 120 -27.30 15.58 9.72
N GLY A 121 -28.13 16.40 9.06
CA GLY A 121 -28.01 16.65 7.63
C GLY A 121 -28.83 15.65 6.79
N SER A 122 -28.79 15.83 5.48
CA SER A 122 -29.51 14.99 4.53
C SER A 122 -28.71 14.74 3.25
N VAL A 123 -29.18 13.80 2.44
CA VAL A 123 -28.63 13.53 1.10
C VAL A 123 -28.81 14.71 0.14
N ASP A 124 -29.66 15.65 0.47
CA ASP A 124 -29.84 16.93 -0.24
C ASP A 124 -28.74 17.94 0.03
N GLY A 125 -27.80 17.62 0.93
CA GLY A 125 -26.73 18.51 1.35
C GLY A 125 -27.17 19.57 2.36
N ASP A 126 -28.31 19.35 3.05
CA ASP A 126 -28.69 20.20 4.17
C ASP A 126 -27.67 20.06 5.29
N PRO A 127 -27.22 21.17 5.88
CA PRO A 127 -26.28 21.13 7.01
C PRO A 127 -26.96 20.52 8.24
N PRO A 128 -26.19 19.90 9.15
CA PRO A 128 -26.70 19.47 10.43
C PRO A 128 -27.17 20.68 11.24
N ALA A 129 -28.07 20.44 12.20
CA ALA A 129 -28.37 21.45 13.21
C ALA A 129 -27.14 21.73 14.07
N ALA A 130 -27.05 22.92 14.66
CA ALA A 130 -25.93 23.25 15.53
C ALA A 130 -25.80 22.26 16.69
N TYR A 131 -24.56 21.94 17.11
CA TYR A 131 -24.25 20.89 18.09
C TYR A 131 -24.92 21.06 19.45
N ARG A 132 -25.41 22.26 19.78
CA ARG A 132 -26.19 22.51 20.99
C ARG A 132 -27.61 21.89 20.92
N TYR A 133 -28.12 21.58 19.72
CA TYR A 133 -29.46 20.99 19.52
C TYR A 133 -29.42 19.49 19.34
N THR A 134 -28.38 18.97 18.70
CA THR A 134 -28.25 17.53 18.44
C THR A 134 -27.75 16.77 19.65
N GLU A 135 -28.05 15.49 19.69
CA GLU A 135 -27.63 14.56 20.73
C GLU A 135 -26.94 13.35 20.08
N ALA A 136 -25.97 12.77 20.75
CA ALA A 136 -25.21 11.65 20.23
C ALA A 136 -24.82 10.67 21.35
N ARG A 137 -24.58 9.43 20.95
CA ARG A 137 -23.94 8.36 21.72
C ARG A 137 -23.25 7.38 20.76
N MET A 138 -22.46 6.47 21.27
CA MET A 138 -21.89 5.39 20.46
C MET A 138 -22.99 4.49 19.90
N SER A 139 -22.81 4.01 18.69
CA SER A 139 -23.68 2.96 18.13
C SER A 139 -23.30 1.58 18.69
N LYS A 140 -24.19 0.59 18.54
CA LYS A 140 -23.94 -0.78 19.02
C LYS A 140 -22.70 -1.43 18.42
N ILE A 141 -22.40 -1.17 17.14
CA ILE A 141 -21.22 -1.73 16.48
C ILE A 141 -19.93 -1.05 16.93
N SER A 142 -19.98 0.22 17.34
CA SER A 142 -18.78 0.92 17.83
C SER A 142 -18.30 0.43 19.19
N ASP A 143 -19.13 -0.28 19.96
CA ASP A 143 -18.69 -0.99 21.16
C ASP A 143 -17.62 -2.05 20.80
N GLU A 144 -17.70 -2.67 19.61
CA GLU A 144 -16.70 -3.64 19.13
C GLU A 144 -15.39 -2.97 18.68
N MET A 145 -15.40 -1.65 18.39
CA MET A 145 -14.17 -0.90 18.10
C MET A 145 -13.29 -0.69 19.34
N LEU A 146 -13.89 -0.57 20.51
CA LEU A 146 -13.24 -0.22 21.77
C LEU A 146 -13.16 -1.37 22.77
N ARG A 147 -13.74 -2.52 22.44
CA ARG A 147 -13.80 -3.67 23.33
C ARG A 147 -12.40 -4.13 23.75
N ASP A 148 -12.22 -4.39 25.04
CA ASP A 148 -10.97 -4.80 25.65
C ASP A 148 -9.83 -3.74 25.60
N ILE A 149 -10.14 -2.46 25.35
CA ILE A 149 -9.12 -1.39 25.28
C ILE A 149 -8.37 -1.21 26.59
N GLU A 150 -9.03 -1.44 27.74
CA GLU A 150 -8.44 -1.37 29.08
C GLU A 150 -7.54 -2.57 29.42
N LYS A 151 -7.49 -3.60 28.58
CA LYS A 151 -6.66 -4.80 28.77
C LYS A 151 -5.27 -4.70 28.14
N GLU A 152 -4.72 -3.51 28.03
CA GLU A 152 -3.39 -3.27 27.45
C GLU A 152 -3.22 -3.81 26.01
N THR A 153 -4.33 -3.85 25.26
CA THR A 153 -4.37 -4.42 23.93
C THR A 153 -3.70 -3.54 22.88
N VAL A 154 -3.64 -2.23 23.13
CA VAL A 154 -3.08 -1.23 22.21
C VAL A 154 -2.04 -0.36 22.90
N ASP A 155 -1.23 0.35 22.10
CA ASP A 155 -0.26 1.30 22.60
C ASP A 155 -0.91 2.67 22.84
N TRP A 156 -0.35 3.42 23.78
CA TRP A 156 -0.83 4.71 24.24
C TRP A 156 0.22 5.79 24.05
N ASP A 157 -0.21 6.91 23.48
CA ASP A 157 0.62 8.11 23.33
C ASP A 157 0.14 9.20 24.30
N PRO A 158 1.00 10.13 24.72
CA PRO A 158 0.56 11.32 25.41
C PRO A 158 -0.32 12.18 24.47
N ASN A 159 -1.33 12.86 25.06
CA ASN A 159 -2.09 13.87 24.32
C ASN A 159 -1.24 15.13 24.06
N PHE A 160 -1.84 16.16 23.42
CA PHE A 160 -1.13 17.36 22.98
C PHE A 160 -0.48 18.19 24.12
N ASP A 161 -0.98 18.10 25.36
CA ASP A 161 -0.45 18.83 26.55
C ASP A 161 0.18 17.88 27.60
N GLU A 162 0.35 16.59 27.24
CA GLU A 162 0.91 15.55 28.10
C GLU A 162 0.14 15.29 29.41
N SER A 163 -1.05 15.87 29.58
CA SER A 163 -1.87 15.70 30.77
C SER A 163 -2.60 14.37 30.84
N ARG A 164 -2.81 13.72 29.68
CA ARG A 164 -3.53 12.45 29.49
C ARG A 164 -2.85 11.56 28.46
N LYS A 165 -3.33 10.33 28.36
CA LYS A 165 -2.94 9.41 27.31
C LYS A 165 -4.10 9.17 26.37
N GLU A 166 -3.81 9.03 25.08
CA GLU A 166 -4.75 8.64 24.05
C GLU A 166 -4.29 7.34 23.38
N PRO A 167 -5.22 6.49 22.91
CA PRO A 167 -4.85 5.27 22.21
C PRO A 167 -4.31 5.59 20.82
N ARG A 168 -3.17 5.02 20.46
CA ARG A 168 -2.58 5.17 19.13
C ARG A 168 -3.47 4.55 18.06
N VAL A 169 -4.15 3.45 18.38
CA VAL A 169 -5.08 2.71 17.53
C VAL A 169 -6.15 2.09 18.42
N LEU A 170 -7.34 1.86 17.89
CA LEU A 170 -8.39 1.13 18.61
C LEU A 170 -8.28 -0.37 18.36
N PRO A 171 -8.74 -1.24 19.28
CA PRO A 171 -8.72 -2.71 19.09
C PRO A 171 -9.46 -3.19 17.85
N ALA A 172 -10.54 -2.51 17.45
CA ALA A 172 -11.26 -2.70 16.18
C ALA A 172 -11.52 -4.17 15.79
N ARG A 173 -12.41 -4.85 16.50
CA ARG A 173 -12.70 -6.29 16.33
C ARG A 173 -13.34 -6.67 14.99
N PHE A 174 -13.62 -5.69 14.13
CA PHE A 174 -14.01 -5.91 12.73
C PHE A 174 -13.18 -5.03 11.80
N PRO A 175 -12.98 -5.40 10.53
CA PRO A 175 -12.09 -4.70 9.59
C PRO A 175 -12.71 -3.38 9.10
N ASN A 176 -12.77 -2.38 9.99
CA ASN A 176 -13.48 -1.11 9.77
C ASN A 176 -12.98 -0.35 8.53
N LEU A 177 -11.68 -0.42 8.19
CA LEU A 177 -11.16 0.25 6.99
C LEU A 177 -11.88 -0.20 5.72
N LEU A 178 -12.12 -1.49 5.55
CA LEU A 178 -12.84 -2.03 4.40
C LEU A 178 -14.35 -1.85 4.55
N VAL A 179 -14.88 -2.06 5.75
CA VAL A 179 -16.33 -2.05 6.01
C VAL A 179 -16.93 -0.66 5.81
N ASN A 180 -16.32 0.39 6.36
CA ASN A 180 -16.79 1.77 6.24
C ASN A 180 -16.03 2.60 5.19
N GLY A 181 -14.88 2.11 4.74
CA GLY A 181 -14.02 2.87 3.85
C GLY A 181 -13.42 4.13 4.50
N SER A 182 -12.72 4.90 3.72
CA SER A 182 -12.18 6.20 4.13
C SER A 182 -11.87 7.07 2.93
N SER A 183 -12.07 8.38 3.02
CA SER A 183 -11.68 9.34 1.99
C SER A 183 -10.91 10.49 2.65
N GLY A 184 -9.83 10.96 2.04
CA GLY A 184 -9.02 12.04 2.58
C GLY A 184 -8.02 12.57 1.58
N ILE A 185 -7.70 13.87 1.71
CA ILE A 185 -6.73 14.57 0.87
C ILE A 185 -5.60 15.02 1.79
N ALA A 186 -4.40 14.49 1.55
CA ALA A 186 -3.17 14.86 2.22
C ALA A 186 -2.28 15.69 1.28
N VAL A 187 -1.09 16.03 1.73
CA VAL A 187 -0.10 16.72 0.90
C VAL A 187 0.52 15.72 -0.07
N GLY A 188 0.34 15.96 -1.38
CA GLY A 188 0.90 15.13 -2.44
C GLY A 188 0.24 13.75 -2.63
N MET A 189 -0.80 13.40 -1.85
CA MET A 189 -1.49 12.12 -1.94
C MET A 189 -2.93 12.21 -1.43
N ALA A 190 -3.78 11.29 -1.89
CA ALA A 190 -5.16 11.21 -1.44
C ALA A 190 -5.55 9.75 -1.24
N THR A 191 -6.45 9.48 -0.32
CA THR A 191 -7.08 8.16 -0.13
C THR A 191 -8.54 8.23 -0.48
N ASN A 192 -9.05 7.15 -1.09
CA ASN A 192 -10.48 6.99 -1.38
C ASN A 192 -10.81 5.49 -1.39
N ILE A 193 -11.06 4.95 -0.21
CA ILE A 193 -11.35 3.53 0.01
C ILE A 193 -12.87 3.39 0.10
N PRO A 194 -13.51 2.59 -0.77
CA PRO A 194 -14.96 2.41 -0.73
C PRO A 194 -15.38 1.53 0.45
N PRO A 195 -16.62 1.69 0.95
CA PRO A 195 -17.19 0.79 1.95
C PRO A 195 -17.56 -0.57 1.35
N HIS A 196 -17.66 -1.60 2.21
CA HIS A 196 -17.98 -2.96 1.84
C HIS A 196 -19.00 -3.59 2.83
N ASN A 197 -19.58 -4.70 2.43
CA ASN A 197 -20.46 -5.47 3.28
C ASN A 197 -19.67 -6.22 4.38
N LEU A 198 -20.13 -6.15 5.63
CA LEU A 198 -19.46 -6.76 6.78
C LEU A 198 -19.33 -8.29 6.67
N ARG A 199 -20.39 -8.98 6.24
CA ARG A 199 -20.37 -10.45 6.06
C ARG A 199 -19.37 -10.87 5.00
N GLU A 200 -19.30 -10.13 3.88
CA GLU A 200 -18.38 -10.41 2.78
C GLU A 200 -16.92 -10.24 3.22
N VAL A 201 -16.61 -9.13 3.89
CA VAL A 201 -15.23 -8.87 4.36
C VAL A 201 -14.82 -9.83 5.46
N SER A 202 -15.70 -10.13 6.41
CA SER A 202 -15.44 -11.14 7.45
C SER A 202 -15.23 -12.53 6.85
N GLY A 203 -16.03 -12.89 5.82
CA GLY A 203 -15.84 -14.14 5.08
C GLY A 203 -14.48 -14.22 4.39
N ALA A 204 -14.00 -13.13 3.79
CA ALA A 204 -12.67 -13.07 3.20
C ALA A 204 -11.55 -13.17 4.25
N CYS A 205 -11.71 -12.53 5.40
CA CYS A 205 -10.78 -12.66 6.53
C CYS A 205 -10.69 -14.10 7.02
N ILE A 206 -11.82 -14.78 7.16
CA ILE A 206 -11.88 -16.20 7.54
C ILE A 206 -11.24 -17.09 6.47
N CYS A 207 -11.47 -16.82 5.18
CA CYS A 207 -10.83 -17.53 4.08
C CYS A 207 -9.29 -17.47 4.17
N VAL A 208 -8.74 -16.30 4.49
CA VAL A 208 -7.28 -16.13 4.67
C VAL A 208 -6.76 -16.87 5.91
N LEU A 209 -7.53 -16.92 7.00
CA LEU A 209 -7.16 -17.68 8.20
C LEU A 209 -7.14 -19.19 7.95
N ASP A 210 -8.08 -19.69 7.12
CA ASP A 210 -8.16 -21.11 6.75
C ASP A 210 -7.12 -21.52 5.70
N ASP A 211 -6.86 -20.62 4.73
CA ASP A 211 -5.86 -20.81 3.68
C ASP A 211 -4.98 -19.56 3.54
N PRO A 212 -3.79 -19.56 4.16
CA PRO A 212 -2.83 -18.45 4.03
C PRO A 212 -2.35 -18.21 2.59
N GLU A 213 -2.56 -19.15 1.68
CA GLU A 213 -2.20 -19.06 0.27
C GLU A 213 -3.37 -18.62 -0.63
N ALA A 214 -4.55 -18.35 -0.06
CA ALA A 214 -5.73 -17.90 -0.79
C ALA A 214 -5.40 -16.79 -1.80
N THR A 215 -5.82 -16.97 -3.05
CA THR A 215 -5.58 -16.04 -4.14
C THR A 215 -6.59 -14.89 -4.11
N LEU A 216 -6.35 -13.85 -4.93
CA LEU A 216 -7.34 -12.79 -5.10
C LEU A 216 -8.69 -13.33 -5.61
N ALA A 217 -8.67 -14.36 -6.46
CA ALA A 217 -9.89 -14.99 -6.99
C ALA A 217 -10.71 -15.65 -5.86
N ASP A 218 -10.04 -16.28 -4.90
CA ASP A 218 -10.69 -16.89 -3.75
C ASP A 218 -11.31 -15.82 -2.84
N LEU A 219 -10.59 -14.72 -2.58
CA LEU A 219 -11.12 -13.59 -1.82
C LEU A 219 -12.34 -12.95 -2.49
N MET A 220 -12.34 -12.85 -3.82
CA MET A 220 -13.45 -12.28 -4.58
C MET A 220 -14.69 -13.19 -4.65
N GLN A 221 -14.59 -14.45 -4.25
CA GLN A 221 -15.76 -15.30 -4.02
C GLN A 221 -16.58 -14.81 -2.81
N HIS A 222 -15.90 -14.24 -1.80
CA HIS A 222 -16.50 -13.66 -0.61
C HIS A 222 -16.81 -12.18 -0.80
N VAL A 223 -15.81 -11.34 -1.13
CA VAL A 223 -15.97 -9.90 -1.36
C VAL A 223 -16.25 -9.65 -2.83
N LYS A 224 -17.52 -9.53 -3.17
CA LYS A 224 -17.94 -9.33 -4.57
C LYS A 224 -17.59 -7.96 -5.12
N GLY A 225 -17.53 -6.94 -4.26
CA GLY A 225 -17.24 -5.56 -4.62
C GLY A 225 -17.62 -4.57 -3.52
N PRO A 226 -17.39 -3.27 -3.71
CA PRO A 226 -17.88 -2.22 -2.81
C PRO A 226 -19.37 -2.30 -2.58
N ASP A 227 -19.81 -1.87 -1.40
CA ASP A 227 -21.21 -1.86 -0.97
C ASP A 227 -21.56 -0.50 -0.35
N PHE A 228 -22.14 0.37 -1.17
CA PHE A 228 -22.40 1.75 -0.78
C PHE A 228 -23.66 1.89 0.08
N PRO A 229 -23.67 2.79 1.09
CA PRO A 229 -24.85 3.04 1.92
C PRO A 229 -26.03 3.59 1.12
N THR A 230 -25.79 4.35 0.07
CA THR A 230 -26.80 4.91 -0.86
C THR A 230 -27.24 3.93 -1.93
N LYS A 231 -26.81 2.66 -1.84
CA LYS A 231 -27.16 1.60 -2.80
C LYS A 231 -26.59 1.86 -4.21
N GLY A 232 -27.45 1.92 -5.25
CA GLY A 232 -27.01 2.10 -6.63
C GLY A 232 -26.53 0.81 -7.30
N ILE A 233 -26.04 0.94 -8.53
CA ILE A 233 -25.60 -0.18 -9.37
C ILE A 233 -24.16 0.06 -9.82
N ILE A 234 -23.26 -0.89 -9.55
CA ILE A 234 -21.91 -0.89 -10.09
C ILE A 234 -21.94 -1.59 -11.45
N MET A 235 -21.40 -0.93 -12.48
CA MET A 235 -21.34 -1.42 -13.85
C MET A 235 -20.00 -2.07 -14.12
N GLY A 236 -19.99 -3.40 -14.33
CA GLY A 236 -18.79 -4.19 -14.63
C GLY A 236 -17.95 -4.56 -13.40
N ARG A 237 -17.11 -5.58 -13.54
CA ARG A 237 -16.26 -6.12 -12.46
C ARG A 237 -14.78 -5.85 -12.67
N SER A 238 -14.37 -5.39 -13.86
CA SER A 238 -12.98 -5.14 -14.20
C SER A 238 -12.33 -4.11 -13.26
N GLY A 239 -13.02 -2.98 -13.03
CA GLY A 239 -12.56 -1.94 -12.10
C GLY A 239 -12.45 -2.42 -10.64
N ILE A 240 -13.33 -3.34 -10.20
CA ILE A 240 -13.26 -3.96 -8.87
C ILE A 240 -12.01 -4.84 -8.77
N ARG A 241 -11.80 -5.72 -9.78
CA ARG A 241 -10.65 -6.62 -9.83
C ARG A 241 -9.33 -5.84 -9.81
N ALA A 242 -9.23 -4.76 -10.61
CA ALA A 242 -8.07 -3.88 -10.62
C ALA A 242 -7.80 -3.26 -9.25
N ALA A 243 -8.83 -2.68 -8.63
CA ALA A 243 -8.69 -2.06 -7.31
C ALA A 243 -8.21 -3.05 -6.26
N TYR A 244 -8.77 -4.27 -6.25
CA TYR A 244 -8.38 -5.28 -5.27
C TYR A 244 -7.00 -5.88 -5.51
N ALA A 245 -6.56 -5.95 -6.78
CA ALA A 245 -5.22 -6.41 -7.12
C ALA A 245 -4.14 -5.37 -6.81
N THR A 246 -4.38 -4.11 -7.17
CA THR A 246 -3.35 -3.06 -7.19
C THR A 246 -3.52 -1.97 -6.15
N GLY A 247 -4.69 -1.90 -5.50
CA GLY A 247 -5.07 -0.78 -4.64
C GLY A 247 -5.62 0.43 -5.39
N ARG A 248 -5.69 0.38 -6.74
CA ARG A 248 -6.23 1.46 -7.59
C ARG A 248 -7.22 0.90 -8.60
N GLY A 249 -8.31 1.61 -8.81
CA GLY A 249 -9.32 1.21 -9.79
C GLY A 249 -10.36 2.31 -10.02
N ARG A 250 -11.19 2.11 -11.02
CA ARG A 250 -12.29 3.02 -11.33
C ARG A 250 -13.58 2.21 -11.46
N LEU A 251 -14.59 2.61 -10.73
CA LEU A 251 -15.92 2.01 -10.80
C LEU A 251 -16.87 2.99 -11.46
N VAL A 252 -17.69 2.49 -12.34
CA VAL A 252 -18.86 3.23 -12.86
C VAL A 252 -20.04 2.88 -11.98
N VAL A 253 -20.60 3.86 -11.30
CA VAL A 253 -21.77 3.72 -10.42
C VAL A 253 -22.95 4.45 -11.04
N ARG A 254 -24.06 3.74 -11.21
CA ARG A 254 -25.31 4.26 -11.77
C ARG A 254 -26.40 4.35 -10.74
N ALA A 255 -27.27 5.34 -10.92
CA ALA A 255 -28.54 5.45 -10.24
C ALA A 255 -29.45 4.27 -10.62
N ARG A 256 -30.27 3.82 -9.67
CA ARG A 256 -31.37 2.87 -9.96
C ARG A 256 -32.55 3.65 -10.49
N HIS A 257 -33.12 3.15 -11.56
CA HIS A 257 -34.27 3.76 -12.25
C HIS A 257 -35.36 2.75 -12.54
N GLU A 258 -36.56 3.26 -12.69
CA GLU A 258 -37.73 2.51 -13.13
C GLU A 258 -38.48 3.35 -14.16
N PHE A 259 -39.17 2.68 -15.11
CA PHE A 259 -40.04 3.35 -16.06
C PHE A 259 -41.47 3.17 -15.60
N GLU A 260 -42.22 4.27 -15.50
CA GLU A 260 -43.62 4.26 -15.15
C GLU A 260 -44.44 4.94 -16.28
N GLU A 261 -45.52 4.31 -16.69
CA GLU A 261 -46.49 4.93 -17.57
C GLU A 261 -47.43 5.86 -16.79
N PHE A 262 -47.71 7.03 -17.30
CA PHE A 262 -48.69 7.96 -16.71
C PHE A 262 -49.50 8.70 -17.75
N GLY A 263 -50.76 8.99 -17.47
CA GLY A 263 -51.70 9.63 -18.38
C GLY A 263 -51.95 8.79 -19.65
N LYS A 264 -52.16 9.45 -20.79
CA LYS A 264 -52.27 8.79 -22.09
C LYS A 264 -50.98 8.92 -22.85
N ASP A 265 -50.31 7.78 -23.09
CA ASP A 265 -49.12 7.65 -23.94
C ASP A 265 -47.90 8.50 -23.47
N ARG A 266 -47.71 8.60 -22.15
CA ARG A 266 -46.53 9.27 -21.58
C ARG A 266 -45.81 8.32 -20.64
N THR A 267 -44.49 8.39 -20.68
CA THR A 267 -43.60 7.65 -19.78
C THR A 267 -42.84 8.62 -18.87
N ARG A 268 -42.61 8.23 -17.63
CA ARG A 268 -41.72 8.94 -16.71
C ARG A 268 -40.61 8.03 -16.23
N ILE A 269 -39.47 8.61 -15.99
CA ILE A 269 -38.33 7.93 -15.39
C ILE A 269 -38.34 8.26 -13.90
N VAL A 270 -38.33 7.26 -13.07
CA VAL A 270 -38.31 7.39 -11.61
C VAL A 270 -36.97 6.92 -11.11
N ILE A 271 -36.23 7.78 -10.44
CA ILE A 271 -34.94 7.46 -9.84
C ILE A 271 -35.16 7.19 -8.36
N THR A 272 -34.83 5.98 -7.92
CA THR A 272 -35.04 5.51 -6.55
C THR A 272 -33.76 5.46 -5.72
N GLU A 273 -32.59 5.41 -6.38
CA GLU A 273 -31.27 5.39 -5.73
C GLU A 273 -30.30 6.23 -6.56
N ILE A 274 -29.39 6.94 -5.91
CA ILE A 274 -28.36 7.76 -6.57
C ILE A 274 -26.96 7.25 -6.20
N PRO A 275 -25.93 7.52 -7.02
CA PRO A 275 -24.57 7.13 -6.72
C PRO A 275 -24.05 7.72 -5.40
N TYR A 276 -23.13 7.01 -4.76
CA TYR A 276 -22.51 7.41 -3.50
C TYR A 276 -21.83 8.77 -3.61
N GLN A 277 -21.98 9.60 -2.58
CA GLN A 277 -21.44 10.97 -2.48
C GLN A 277 -22.04 11.98 -3.47
N VAL A 278 -23.11 11.65 -4.15
CA VAL A 278 -23.86 12.59 -4.99
C VAL A 278 -24.87 13.37 -4.14
N ASN A 279 -24.89 14.69 -4.30
CA ASN A 279 -25.88 15.56 -3.67
C ASN A 279 -27.15 15.58 -4.52
N LYS A 280 -28.27 15.13 -3.96
CA LYS A 280 -29.55 15.00 -4.68
C LYS A 280 -30.08 16.34 -5.20
N ARG A 281 -30.06 17.39 -4.36
CA ARG A 281 -30.52 18.74 -4.76
C ARG A 281 -29.72 19.31 -5.91
N MET A 282 -28.37 19.19 -5.84
CA MET A 282 -27.49 19.67 -6.90
C MET A 282 -27.64 18.87 -8.18
N LEU A 283 -27.88 17.56 -8.08
CA LEU A 283 -28.17 16.68 -9.21
C LEU A 283 -29.45 17.15 -9.95
N ILE A 284 -30.55 17.36 -9.20
CA ILE A 284 -31.83 17.83 -9.77
C ILE A 284 -31.66 19.21 -10.42
N LYS A 285 -30.97 20.15 -9.73
CA LYS A 285 -30.68 21.47 -10.26
C LYS A 285 -29.89 21.41 -11.56
N ASN A 286 -28.83 20.60 -11.61
CA ASN A 286 -28.01 20.44 -12.81
C ASN A 286 -28.81 19.84 -13.97
N MET A 287 -29.67 18.86 -13.71
CA MET A 287 -30.57 18.30 -14.73
C MET A 287 -31.52 19.37 -15.27
N ALA A 288 -32.12 20.21 -14.41
CA ALA A 288 -33.03 21.28 -14.81
C ALA A 288 -32.31 22.34 -15.67
N GLU A 289 -31.11 22.76 -15.29
CA GLU A 289 -30.26 23.69 -16.04
C GLU A 289 -29.94 23.13 -17.44
N GLN A 290 -29.62 21.85 -17.56
CA GLN A 290 -29.35 21.22 -18.87
C GLN A 290 -30.60 21.10 -19.75
N VAL A 291 -31.79 20.98 -19.16
CA VAL A 291 -33.06 21.01 -19.90
C VAL A 291 -33.34 22.43 -20.43
N GLU A 292 -33.13 23.47 -19.61
CA GLU A 292 -33.26 24.88 -20.01
C GLU A 292 -32.27 25.25 -21.13
N ASP A 293 -31.01 24.77 -21.02
CA ASP A 293 -29.96 24.95 -22.04
C ASP A 293 -30.19 24.11 -23.32
N LYS A 294 -31.28 23.33 -23.38
CA LYS A 294 -31.63 22.42 -24.49
C LYS A 294 -30.56 21.33 -24.77
N ARG A 295 -29.73 21.00 -23.80
CA ARG A 295 -28.79 19.89 -23.89
C ARG A 295 -29.47 18.54 -23.63
N LEU A 296 -30.51 18.52 -22.79
CA LEU A 296 -31.38 17.40 -22.52
C LEU A 296 -32.74 17.65 -23.12
N GLU A 297 -33.00 17.07 -24.27
CA GLU A 297 -34.32 17.13 -24.96
C GLU A 297 -35.23 15.96 -24.54
N GLY A 298 -36.56 16.15 -24.70
CA GLY A 298 -37.52 15.10 -24.40
C GLY A 298 -38.08 15.11 -23.00
N ILE A 299 -37.60 15.93 -22.12
CA ILE A 299 -38.05 16.09 -20.74
C ILE A 299 -39.10 17.21 -20.66
N SER A 300 -40.20 16.98 -19.97
CA SER A 300 -41.27 17.97 -19.73
C SER A 300 -41.23 18.57 -18.34
N ASP A 301 -40.86 17.79 -17.32
CA ASP A 301 -40.81 18.21 -15.93
C ASP A 301 -39.86 17.35 -15.10
N ILE A 302 -39.27 17.91 -14.05
CA ILE A 302 -38.43 17.21 -13.09
C ILE A 302 -38.88 17.60 -11.70
N ARG A 303 -39.22 16.61 -10.87
CA ARG A 303 -39.71 16.83 -9.50
C ARG A 303 -39.00 15.89 -8.50
N ASP A 304 -38.83 16.38 -7.31
CA ASP A 304 -38.45 15.57 -6.15
C ASP A 304 -39.71 15.19 -5.35
N GLU A 305 -40.05 13.92 -5.38
CA GLU A 305 -41.18 13.34 -4.65
C GLU A 305 -40.70 12.47 -3.48
N SER A 306 -39.44 12.62 -3.05
CA SER A 306 -38.83 11.87 -1.95
C SER A 306 -39.57 12.15 -0.64
N ASP A 307 -39.87 11.11 0.10
CA ASP A 307 -40.55 11.17 1.40
C ASP A 307 -39.90 10.19 2.41
N ARG A 308 -40.57 9.98 3.56
CA ARG A 308 -40.12 9.04 4.59
C ARG A 308 -40.06 7.56 4.13
N ASN A 309 -40.69 7.23 2.99
CA ASN A 309 -40.69 5.86 2.43
C ASN A 309 -39.50 5.63 1.51
N GLY A 310 -38.83 6.67 1.08
CA GLY A 310 -37.60 6.57 0.26
C GLY A 310 -37.42 7.71 -0.72
N MET A 311 -36.32 7.61 -1.46
CA MET A 311 -35.94 8.53 -2.52
C MET A 311 -36.80 8.29 -3.75
N ARG A 312 -37.36 9.37 -4.33
CA ARG A 312 -38.11 9.34 -5.56
C ARG A 312 -37.93 10.64 -6.35
N ILE A 313 -37.07 10.61 -7.34
CA ILE A 313 -36.92 11.73 -8.30
C ILE A 313 -37.70 11.35 -9.56
N VAL A 314 -38.69 12.13 -9.95
CA VAL A 314 -39.55 11.89 -11.10
C VAL A 314 -39.15 12.81 -12.26
N ILE A 315 -38.85 12.21 -13.40
CA ILE A 315 -38.51 12.88 -14.65
C ILE A 315 -39.60 12.54 -15.67
N GLU A 316 -40.50 13.49 -15.95
CA GLU A 316 -41.59 13.30 -16.89
C GLU A 316 -41.12 13.58 -18.32
N LEU A 317 -41.44 12.67 -19.24
CA LEU A 317 -41.08 12.80 -20.64
C LEU A 317 -42.19 13.42 -21.47
N LYS A 318 -41.83 14.08 -22.58
CA LYS A 318 -42.77 14.54 -23.59
C LYS A 318 -43.36 13.34 -24.32
N ARG A 319 -44.54 13.54 -24.98
CA ARG A 319 -45.13 12.48 -25.81
C ARG A 319 -44.15 12.05 -26.91
N ASP A 320 -44.27 10.79 -27.31
CA ASP A 320 -43.47 10.17 -28.38
C ASP A 320 -41.94 10.21 -28.16
N THR A 321 -41.49 10.44 -26.93
CA THR A 321 -40.07 10.43 -26.60
C THR A 321 -39.66 9.02 -26.17
N ASN A 322 -38.54 8.51 -26.74
CA ASN A 322 -37.98 7.25 -26.32
C ASN A 322 -37.29 7.39 -24.95
N ALA A 323 -37.86 6.77 -23.94
CA ALA A 323 -37.38 6.85 -22.55
C ALA A 323 -35.95 6.35 -22.40
N GLN A 324 -35.54 5.29 -23.12
CA GLN A 324 -34.22 4.72 -23.03
C GLN A 324 -33.15 5.67 -23.59
N VAL A 325 -33.44 6.40 -24.66
CA VAL A 325 -32.52 7.37 -25.26
C VAL A 325 -32.33 8.56 -24.30
N VAL A 326 -33.39 9.05 -23.67
CA VAL A 326 -33.26 10.12 -22.66
C VAL A 326 -32.47 9.65 -21.46
N LEU A 327 -32.74 8.44 -20.98
CA LEU A 327 -32.00 7.84 -19.86
C LEU A 327 -30.51 7.73 -20.15
N ASN A 328 -30.13 7.27 -21.34
CA ASN A 328 -28.73 7.16 -21.76
C ASN A 328 -28.05 8.54 -21.81
N ARG A 329 -28.76 9.58 -22.28
CA ARG A 329 -28.26 10.96 -22.23
C ARG A 329 -28.08 11.46 -20.80
N LEU A 330 -29.04 11.16 -19.91
CA LEU A 330 -28.95 11.50 -18.49
C LEU A 330 -27.73 10.84 -17.83
N PHE A 331 -27.44 9.57 -18.10
CA PHE A 331 -26.27 8.91 -17.59
C PHE A 331 -24.95 9.51 -18.10
N ASN A 332 -24.91 9.92 -19.37
CA ASN A 332 -23.69 10.48 -19.97
C ASN A 332 -23.43 11.95 -19.56
N GLN A 333 -24.46 12.72 -19.25
CA GLN A 333 -24.36 14.16 -19.05
C GLN A 333 -24.59 14.61 -17.61
N THR A 334 -25.04 13.73 -16.71
CA THR A 334 -25.36 14.08 -15.33
C THR A 334 -24.71 13.10 -14.32
N GLN A 335 -24.78 13.46 -13.04
CA GLN A 335 -24.29 12.61 -11.95
C GLN A 335 -25.21 11.40 -11.61
N LEU A 336 -26.21 11.10 -12.45
CA LEU A 336 -26.93 9.82 -12.38
C LEU A 336 -26.03 8.63 -12.69
N GLN A 337 -24.92 8.88 -13.38
CA GLN A 337 -23.79 7.97 -13.49
C GLN A 337 -22.51 8.72 -13.11
N THR A 338 -21.73 8.16 -12.20
CA THR A 338 -20.46 8.75 -11.77
C THR A 338 -19.35 7.70 -11.80
N THR A 339 -18.12 8.17 -11.90
CA THR A 339 -16.94 7.32 -11.72
C THR A 339 -16.42 7.48 -10.28
N PHE A 340 -16.42 6.39 -9.54
CA PHE A 340 -15.77 6.32 -8.23
C PHE A 340 -14.33 5.85 -8.41
N ALA A 341 -13.37 6.76 -8.23
CA ALA A 341 -11.95 6.43 -8.33
C ALA A 341 -11.48 5.84 -7.00
N ILE A 342 -11.10 4.56 -7.00
CA ILE A 342 -10.56 3.87 -5.83
C ILE A 342 -9.06 4.15 -5.72
N ASN A 343 -8.62 4.51 -4.52
CA ASN A 343 -7.21 4.60 -4.13
C ASN A 343 -7.08 4.15 -2.67
N MET A 344 -6.66 2.90 -2.47
CA MET A 344 -6.59 2.27 -1.15
C MET A 344 -5.28 2.62 -0.45
N LEU A 345 -5.08 3.90 -0.17
CA LEU A 345 -3.94 4.45 0.55
C LEU A 345 -4.24 4.50 2.06
N ALA A 346 -3.41 3.86 2.87
CA ALA A 346 -3.52 3.88 4.34
C ALA A 346 -2.14 3.91 5.00
N LEU A 347 -2.10 4.19 6.30
CA LEU A 347 -0.89 4.15 7.10
C LEU A 347 -0.63 2.72 7.58
N VAL A 348 0.59 2.24 7.36
CA VAL A 348 1.10 0.93 7.80
C VAL A 348 2.30 1.09 8.74
N GLN A 349 2.86 -0.01 9.23
CA GLN A 349 4.04 -0.03 10.10
C GLN A 349 3.92 0.94 11.30
N ASN A 350 2.83 0.80 12.03
CA ASN A 350 2.55 1.64 13.21
C ASN A 350 2.52 3.14 12.90
N GLN A 351 1.85 3.52 11.79
CA GLN A 351 1.66 4.88 11.27
C GLN A 351 2.93 5.57 10.73
N SER A 352 4.00 4.82 10.49
CA SER A 352 5.25 5.39 9.98
C SER A 352 5.29 5.55 8.46
N GLN A 353 4.45 4.82 7.71
CA GLN A 353 4.50 4.78 6.26
C GLN A 353 3.11 4.82 5.60
N PRO A 354 2.82 5.80 4.73
CA PRO A 354 1.67 5.74 3.83
C PRO A 354 1.95 4.76 2.69
N LYS A 355 1.01 3.84 2.41
CA LYS A 355 1.16 2.82 1.36
C LYS A 355 -0.17 2.56 0.66
N ILE A 356 -0.12 2.36 -0.66
CA ILE A 356 -1.25 1.86 -1.43
C ILE A 356 -1.29 0.35 -1.27
N LEU A 357 -2.45 -0.17 -0.86
CA LEU A 357 -2.62 -1.55 -0.44
C LEU A 357 -3.60 -2.28 -1.36
N SER A 358 -3.30 -3.54 -1.69
CA SER A 358 -4.28 -4.46 -2.27
C SER A 358 -5.28 -4.93 -1.23
N LEU A 359 -6.41 -5.50 -1.66
CA LEU A 359 -7.38 -6.11 -0.75
C LEU A 359 -6.71 -7.14 0.18
N ARG A 360 -5.89 -8.01 -0.39
CA ARG A 360 -5.17 -9.04 0.37
C ARG A 360 -4.27 -8.42 1.45
N HIS A 361 -3.52 -7.39 1.10
CA HIS A 361 -2.61 -6.74 2.03
C HIS A 361 -3.34 -6.06 3.20
N ILE A 362 -4.49 -5.42 2.93
CA ILE A 362 -5.31 -4.83 4.01
C ILE A 362 -5.80 -5.91 4.97
N ILE A 363 -6.25 -7.06 4.44
CA ILE A 363 -6.69 -8.19 5.26
C ILE A 363 -5.53 -8.76 6.08
N ASP A 364 -4.36 -8.95 5.48
CA ASP A 364 -3.19 -9.49 6.18
C ASP A 364 -2.75 -8.57 7.35
N GLU A 365 -2.66 -7.26 7.13
CA GLU A 365 -2.33 -6.27 8.18
C GLU A 365 -3.37 -6.27 9.30
N TYR A 366 -4.65 -6.35 8.96
CA TYR A 366 -5.73 -6.42 9.93
C TYR A 366 -5.66 -7.71 10.76
N LEU A 367 -5.49 -8.88 10.12
CA LEU A 367 -5.42 -10.16 10.82
C LEU A 367 -4.21 -10.25 11.74
N ALA A 368 -3.04 -9.83 11.28
CA ALA A 368 -1.83 -9.78 12.11
C ALA A 368 -2.03 -8.90 13.35
N PHE A 369 -2.69 -7.76 13.19
CA PHE A 369 -3.04 -6.88 14.30
C PHE A 369 -4.03 -7.54 15.28
N GLN A 370 -5.04 -8.24 14.77
CA GLN A 370 -6.01 -8.93 15.64
C GLN A 370 -5.39 -10.11 16.39
N GLU A 371 -4.47 -10.85 15.78
CA GLU A 371 -3.69 -11.88 16.48
C GLU A 371 -2.90 -11.27 17.66
N GLU A 372 -2.25 -10.11 17.43
CA GLU A 372 -1.57 -9.36 18.49
C GLU A 372 -2.54 -8.94 19.60
N ILE A 373 -3.71 -8.41 19.26
CA ILE A 373 -4.75 -8.02 20.23
C ILE A 373 -5.15 -9.21 21.12
N ILE A 374 -5.41 -10.38 20.52
CA ILE A 374 -5.79 -11.58 21.27
C ILE A 374 -4.67 -12.01 22.21
N VAL A 375 -3.43 -12.02 21.76
CA VAL A 375 -2.27 -12.35 22.59
C VAL A 375 -2.10 -11.38 23.74
N ARG A 376 -2.17 -10.06 23.49
CA ARG A 376 -2.05 -9.01 24.53
C ARG A 376 -3.18 -9.09 25.55
N ARG A 377 -4.42 -9.24 25.10
CA ARG A 377 -5.60 -9.45 25.95
C ARG A 377 -5.43 -10.69 26.84
N THR A 378 -5.02 -11.79 26.24
CA THR A 378 -4.83 -13.06 26.97
C THR A 378 -3.72 -12.93 28.02
N ARG A 379 -2.62 -12.24 27.73
CA ARG A 379 -1.55 -11.96 28.72
C ARG A 379 -2.07 -11.13 29.88
N TYR A 380 -2.89 -10.11 29.60
CA TYR A 380 -3.51 -9.30 30.65
C TYR A 380 -4.44 -10.13 31.52
N ASP A 381 -5.34 -10.91 30.90
CA ASP A 381 -6.29 -11.75 31.62
C ASP A 381 -5.58 -12.87 32.41
N LEU A 382 -4.50 -13.44 31.86
CA LEU A 382 -3.64 -14.41 32.56
C LEU A 382 -3.00 -13.79 33.81
N ARG A 383 -2.40 -12.60 33.65
CA ARG A 383 -1.79 -11.87 34.79
C ARG A 383 -2.82 -11.60 35.89
N LYS A 384 -4.00 -11.11 35.51
CA LYS A 384 -5.09 -10.86 36.49
C LYS A 384 -5.61 -12.12 37.13
N ALA A 385 -5.74 -13.20 36.41
CA ALA A 385 -6.13 -14.49 36.95
C ALA A 385 -5.07 -15.03 37.92
N GLN A 386 -3.78 -14.91 37.56
CA GLN A 386 -2.67 -15.32 38.46
C GLN A 386 -2.60 -14.45 39.72
N GLU A 387 -2.72 -13.14 39.62
CA GLU A 387 -2.78 -12.22 40.77
C GLU A 387 -3.92 -12.62 41.73
N ARG A 388 -5.11 -12.90 41.16
CA ARG A 388 -6.27 -13.31 41.96
C ARG A 388 -6.10 -14.71 42.56
N ALA A 389 -5.60 -15.69 41.78
CA ALA A 389 -5.37 -17.04 42.27
C ALA A 389 -4.32 -17.06 43.42
N HIS A 390 -3.26 -16.26 43.31
CA HIS A 390 -2.24 -16.09 44.32
C HIS A 390 -2.80 -15.53 45.61
N LEU A 391 -3.67 -14.54 45.52
CA LEU A 391 -4.37 -13.95 46.68
C LEU A 391 -5.31 -14.98 47.31
N LEU A 392 -6.08 -15.74 46.52
CA LEU A 392 -6.97 -16.79 47.04
C LEU A 392 -6.21 -17.91 47.71
N GLN A 393 -5.04 -18.30 47.20
CA GLN A 393 -4.19 -19.30 47.82
C GLN A 393 -3.81 -18.87 49.27
N GLY A 394 -3.44 -17.61 49.47
CA GLY A 394 -3.17 -17.08 50.80
C GLY A 394 -4.39 -17.11 51.74
N LEU A 395 -5.57 -16.75 51.21
CA LEU A 395 -6.82 -16.78 51.96
C LEU A 395 -7.26 -18.20 52.34
N LEU A 396 -7.06 -19.21 51.46
CA LEU A 396 -7.34 -20.62 51.76
C LEU A 396 -6.40 -21.16 52.84
N ILE A 397 -5.10 -20.82 52.78
CA ILE A 397 -4.15 -21.16 53.84
C ILE A 397 -4.60 -20.56 55.21
N ALA A 398 -5.08 -19.31 55.20
CA ALA A 398 -5.57 -18.66 56.41
C ALA A 398 -6.83 -19.34 56.94
N GLN A 399 -7.76 -19.74 56.09
CA GLN A 399 -9.00 -20.45 56.50
C GLN A 399 -8.71 -21.83 57.05
N ASP A 400 -7.75 -22.57 56.48
CA ASP A 400 -7.33 -23.90 56.99
C ASP A 400 -6.70 -23.79 58.39
N ASN A 401 -6.16 -22.62 58.71
CA ASN A 401 -5.45 -22.39 59.98
C ASN A 401 -6.06 -21.23 60.78
N ILE A 402 -7.36 -21.04 60.70
CA ILE A 402 -8.05 -19.82 61.17
C ILE A 402 -7.82 -19.53 62.64
N ASP A 403 -7.83 -20.53 63.51
CA ASP A 403 -7.62 -20.35 64.94
C ASP A 403 -6.20 -19.85 65.26
N GLU A 404 -5.22 -20.32 64.50
CA GLU A 404 -3.83 -19.86 64.62
C GLU A 404 -3.65 -18.44 64.08
N VAL A 405 -4.29 -18.13 62.94
CA VAL A 405 -4.29 -16.77 62.36
C VAL A 405 -4.89 -15.77 63.34
N ILE A 406 -6.04 -16.08 63.95
CA ILE A 406 -6.68 -15.21 64.96
C ILE A 406 -5.78 -15.02 66.17
N LYS A 407 -5.13 -16.11 66.62
CA LYS A 407 -4.20 -16.06 67.78
C LYS A 407 -2.99 -15.16 67.47
N ILE A 408 -2.41 -15.26 66.30
CA ILE A 408 -1.30 -14.40 65.85
C ILE A 408 -1.72 -12.94 65.83
N ILE A 409 -2.84 -12.63 65.14
CA ILE A 409 -3.32 -11.24 65.03
C ILE A 409 -3.61 -10.64 66.39
N ARG A 410 -4.25 -11.39 67.31
CA ARG A 410 -4.58 -10.91 68.67
C ARG A 410 -3.36 -10.69 69.59
N ASN A 411 -2.27 -11.45 69.34
CA ASN A 411 -1.06 -11.36 70.18
C ASN A 411 -0.01 -10.40 69.59
N SER A 412 -0.22 -9.88 68.36
CA SER A 412 0.63 -8.91 67.67
C SER A 412 0.18 -7.49 67.98
N TYR A 413 1.13 -6.57 68.25
CA TYR A 413 0.83 -5.12 68.37
C TYR A 413 0.85 -4.42 67.00
N ASP A 414 2.02 -4.33 66.33
CA ASP A 414 2.18 -3.72 65.00
C ASP A 414 2.83 -4.65 63.98
N ASP A 415 3.19 -5.85 64.34
CA ASP A 415 3.96 -6.85 63.59
C ASP A 415 3.12 -8.04 63.10
N ALA A 416 1.79 -7.94 63.17
CA ALA A 416 0.87 -9.01 62.77
C ALA A 416 1.11 -9.51 61.34
N LYS A 417 1.36 -8.61 60.41
CA LYS A 417 1.66 -8.92 58.99
C LYS A 417 2.91 -9.78 58.86
N GLN A 418 4.01 -9.34 59.51
CA GLN A 418 5.28 -10.06 59.48
C GLN A 418 5.21 -11.44 60.13
N ASN A 419 4.45 -11.54 61.23
CA ASN A 419 4.26 -12.79 61.92
C ASN A 419 3.46 -13.79 61.11
N LEU A 420 2.43 -13.36 60.37
CA LEU A 420 1.68 -14.19 59.42
C LEU A 420 2.59 -14.66 58.26
N MET A 421 3.37 -13.75 57.67
CA MET A 421 4.31 -14.07 56.60
C MET A 421 5.32 -15.15 57.04
N ASN A 422 5.93 -14.96 58.20
CA ASN A 422 6.94 -15.88 58.69
C ASN A 422 6.36 -17.26 59.06
N ARG A 423 5.13 -17.31 59.57
CA ARG A 423 4.50 -18.52 60.03
C ARG A 423 3.97 -19.40 58.94
N PHE A 424 3.35 -18.83 57.93
CA PHE A 424 2.66 -19.55 56.84
C PHE A 424 3.39 -19.47 55.51
N GLY A 425 4.55 -18.79 55.43
CA GLY A 425 5.30 -18.64 54.21
C GLY A 425 4.57 -17.74 53.19
N LEU A 426 3.76 -16.79 53.68
CA LEU A 426 2.99 -15.86 52.82
C LEU A 426 3.83 -14.68 52.40
N ASP A 427 3.47 -14.08 51.25
CA ASP A 427 4.04 -12.80 50.85
C ASP A 427 3.28 -11.59 51.47
N ASP A 428 3.79 -10.40 51.18
CA ASP A 428 3.24 -9.15 51.70
C ASP A 428 1.78 -8.92 51.28
N ILE A 429 1.42 -9.27 50.05
CA ILE A 429 0.07 -9.07 49.50
C ILE A 429 -0.92 -10.05 50.13
N GLN A 430 -0.54 -11.31 50.26
CA GLN A 430 -1.35 -12.36 50.86
C GLN A 430 -1.59 -12.07 52.35
N ALA A 431 -0.54 -11.67 53.10
CA ALA A 431 -0.66 -11.34 54.49
C ALA A 431 -1.54 -10.12 54.73
N GLN A 432 -1.44 -9.10 53.86
CA GLN A 432 -2.33 -7.94 53.95
C GLN A 432 -3.78 -8.31 53.67
N ALA A 433 -4.04 -9.13 52.65
CA ALA A 433 -5.39 -9.62 52.35
C ALA A 433 -6.03 -10.39 53.51
N ILE A 434 -5.24 -11.14 54.28
CA ILE A 434 -5.70 -11.85 55.44
C ILE A 434 -6.08 -10.86 56.57
N LEU A 435 -5.28 -9.81 56.76
CA LEU A 435 -5.59 -8.77 57.76
C LEU A 435 -6.84 -7.96 57.42
N ASP A 436 -7.09 -7.74 56.13
CA ASP A 436 -8.25 -7.02 55.60
C ASP A 436 -9.52 -7.89 55.54
N MET A 437 -9.43 -9.19 55.89
CA MET A 437 -10.53 -10.13 55.81
C MET A 437 -11.64 -9.82 56.78
N ARG A 438 -12.88 -9.77 56.31
CA ARG A 438 -14.07 -9.53 57.16
C ARG A 438 -14.41 -10.79 57.96
N LEU A 439 -14.84 -10.63 59.20
CA LEU A 439 -15.26 -11.75 60.07
C LEU A 439 -16.32 -12.67 59.43
N LYS A 440 -17.18 -12.11 58.55
CA LYS A 440 -18.14 -12.89 57.77
C LYS A 440 -17.51 -13.94 56.85
N ALA A 441 -16.32 -13.68 56.36
CA ALA A 441 -15.59 -14.60 55.44
C ALA A 441 -15.11 -15.89 56.13
N LEU A 442 -15.24 -15.99 57.46
CA LEU A 442 -14.90 -17.18 58.25
C LEU A 442 -16.00 -18.28 58.22
N GLN A 443 -17.14 -18.02 57.52
CA GLN A 443 -18.21 -19.02 57.42
C GLN A 443 -17.81 -20.14 56.42
N GLY A 444 -18.21 -21.42 56.72
CA GLY A 444 -17.88 -22.56 55.87
C GLY A 444 -18.38 -22.47 54.43
N LEU A 445 -19.52 -21.80 54.20
CA LEU A 445 -20.05 -21.51 52.86
C LEU A 445 -19.13 -20.59 52.07
N ASP A 446 -18.40 -19.67 52.69
CA ASP A 446 -17.47 -18.77 52.00
C ASP A 446 -16.17 -19.51 51.61
N ARG A 447 -15.77 -20.55 52.37
CA ARG A 447 -14.63 -21.40 52.03
C ARG A 447 -14.89 -22.17 50.73
N GLU A 448 -16.06 -22.81 50.62
CA GLU A 448 -16.43 -23.55 49.38
C GLU A 448 -16.47 -22.63 48.17
N LYS A 449 -16.92 -21.39 48.30
CA LYS A 449 -16.87 -20.39 47.23
C LYS A 449 -15.44 -20.06 46.83
N LEU A 450 -14.52 -19.86 47.78
CA LEU A 450 -13.12 -19.56 47.49
C LEU A 450 -12.42 -20.75 46.81
N GLU A 451 -12.68 -21.99 47.26
CA GLU A 451 -12.15 -23.19 46.60
C GLU A 451 -12.66 -23.36 45.17
N ASN A 452 -13.95 -23.09 44.95
CA ASN A 452 -14.53 -23.15 43.61
C ASN A 452 -13.98 -22.03 42.71
N GLU A 453 -13.88 -20.78 43.21
CA GLU A 453 -13.26 -19.68 42.50
C GLU A 453 -11.79 -19.98 42.14
N TYR A 454 -11.04 -20.57 43.05
CA TYR A 454 -9.65 -20.96 42.80
C TYR A 454 -9.52 -22.02 41.71
N LYS A 455 -10.36 -23.07 41.71
CA LYS A 455 -10.39 -24.07 40.65
C LYS A 455 -10.75 -23.48 39.30
N GLU A 456 -11.79 -22.63 39.25
CA GLU A 456 -12.16 -21.94 38.02
C GLU A 456 -11.01 -21.08 37.48
N LEU A 457 -10.26 -20.40 38.35
CA LEU A 457 -9.09 -19.62 37.98
C LEU A 457 -7.93 -20.50 37.48
N GLU A 458 -7.68 -21.65 38.09
CA GLU A 458 -6.67 -22.59 37.62
C GLU A 458 -7.00 -23.10 36.20
N GLU A 459 -8.25 -23.47 35.96
CA GLU A 459 -8.72 -23.89 34.61
C GLU A 459 -8.56 -22.74 33.59
N ARG A 460 -8.90 -21.51 33.96
CA ARG A 460 -8.71 -20.32 33.13
C ARG A 460 -7.24 -20.04 32.87
N ILE A 461 -6.38 -20.12 33.86
CA ILE A 461 -4.93 -19.95 33.73
C ILE A 461 -4.35 -20.99 32.76
N ALA A 462 -4.76 -22.25 32.91
CA ALA A 462 -4.35 -23.33 32.00
C ALA A 462 -4.81 -23.05 30.56
N TYR A 463 -6.04 -22.60 30.40
CA TYR A 463 -6.59 -22.22 29.08
C TYR A 463 -5.84 -21.04 28.47
N PHE A 464 -5.57 -19.97 29.21
CA PHE A 464 -4.80 -18.82 28.72
C PHE A 464 -3.37 -19.19 28.33
N ASN A 465 -2.70 -20.05 29.12
CA ASN A 465 -1.38 -20.55 28.76
C ASN A 465 -1.41 -21.36 27.46
N ARG A 466 -2.46 -22.15 27.23
CA ARG A 466 -2.65 -22.89 25.99
C ARG A 466 -2.84 -21.95 24.79
N ILE A 467 -3.64 -20.87 24.93
CA ILE A 467 -3.78 -19.85 23.87
C ILE A 467 -2.43 -19.22 23.52
N LEU A 468 -1.63 -18.86 24.53
CA LEU A 468 -0.34 -18.20 24.33
C LEU A 468 0.74 -19.13 23.74
N SER A 469 0.57 -20.44 23.82
CA SER A 469 1.50 -21.46 23.30
C SER A 469 1.09 -22.03 21.94
N ASP A 470 -0.13 -21.77 21.47
CA ASP A 470 -0.71 -22.35 20.25
C ASP A 470 -1.27 -21.26 19.32
N GLU A 471 -0.49 -20.93 18.27
CA GLU A 471 -0.92 -19.95 17.25
C GLU A 471 -2.18 -20.42 16.50
N GLY A 472 -2.38 -21.72 16.33
CA GLY A 472 -3.58 -22.27 15.70
C GLY A 472 -4.84 -21.95 16.51
N LEU A 473 -4.72 -22.00 17.85
CA LEU A 473 -5.83 -21.65 18.76
C LEU A 473 -6.14 -20.14 18.72
N VAL A 474 -5.12 -19.27 18.58
CA VAL A 474 -5.32 -17.83 18.41
C VAL A 474 -6.11 -17.55 17.14
N LYS A 475 -5.76 -18.17 16.02
CA LYS A 475 -6.48 -18.05 14.74
C LYS A 475 -7.91 -18.58 14.81
N GLN A 476 -8.12 -19.66 15.53
CA GLN A 476 -9.47 -20.22 15.74
C GLN A 476 -10.35 -19.24 16.54
N ILE A 477 -9.83 -18.64 17.62
CA ILE A 477 -10.53 -17.63 18.41
C ILE A 477 -10.88 -16.43 17.53
N LEU A 478 -9.92 -15.95 16.72
CA LEU A 478 -10.15 -14.83 15.82
C LEU A 478 -11.26 -15.13 14.81
N LYS A 479 -11.26 -16.33 14.24
CA LYS A 479 -12.29 -16.79 13.31
C LYS A 479 -13.68 -16.79 13.97
N GLU A 480 -13.80 -17.33 15.18
CA GLU A 480 -15.06 -17.37 15.93
C GLU A 480 -15.57 -15.96 16.28
N GLU A 481 -14.67 -15.05 16.64
CA GLU A 481 -15.01 -13.67 16.93
C GLU A 481 -15.49 -12.91 15.69
N LEU A 482 -14.80 -13.06 14.55
CA LEU A 482 -15.22 -12.46 13.28
C LEU A 482 -16.59 -12.99 12.83
N GLN A 483 -16.80 -14.31 12.95
CA GLN A 483 -18.09 -14.92 12.60
C GLN A 483 -19.21 -14.39 13.49
N ALA A 484 -18.99 -14.32 14.81
CA ALA A 484 -19.97 -13.80 15.76
C ALA A 484 -20.36 -12.32 15.48
N ILE A 485 -19.39 -11.49 15.08
CA ILE A 485 -19.66 -10.09 14.69
C ILE A 485 -20.41 -10.03 13.37
N ALA A 486 -20.04 -10.84 12.39
CA ALA A 486 -20.74 -10.91 11.10
C ALA A 486 -22.18 -11.36 11.26
N ASP A 487 -22.46 -12.34 12.15
CA ASP A 487 -23.80 -12.82 12.45
C ASP A 487 -24.64 -11.77 13.19
N LYS A 488 -24.02 -11.05 14.12
CA LYS A 488 -24.72 -10.08 14.98
C LYS A 488 -25.05 -8.76 14.29
N TYR A 489 -24.13 -8.25 13.46
CA TYR A 489 -24.21 -6.91 12.86
C TYR A 489 -24.33 -6.92 11.34
N GLY A 490 -24.03 -8.05 10.70
CA GLY A 490 -24.07 -8.17 9.25
C GLY A 490 -25.48 -8.10 8.69
N ASP A 491 -25.60 -7.43 7.56
CA ASP A 491 -26.81 -7.28 6.77
C ASP A 491 -26.58 -7.72 5.31
N ASP A 492 -27.60 -7.63 4.49
CA ASP A 492 -27.51 -7.97 3.09
C ASP A 492 -26.83 -6.84 2.29
N ARG A 493 -26.24 -7.22 1.16
CA ARG A 493 -25.63 -6.27 0.22
C ARG A 493 -26.67 -5.27 -0.27
N LYS A 494 -26.33 -3.99 -0.25
CA LYS A 494 -27.18 -2.89 -0.70
C LYS A 494 -26.96 -2.51 -2.17
N THR A 495 -25.70 -2.53 -2.62
CA THR A 495 -25.32 -2.15 -3.99
C THR A 495 -25.32 -3.36 -4.91
N GLU A 496 -26.05 -3.25 -6.01
CA GLU A 496 -26.09 -4.27 -7.07
C GLU A 496 -24.83 -4.18 -7.94
N ILE A 497 -24.34 -5.32 -8.42
CA ILE A 497 -23.24 -5.38 -9.39
C ILE A 497 -23.78 -6.03 -10.64
N GLN A 498 -23.82 -5.29 -11.75
CA GLN A 498 -24.24 -5.78 -13.06
C GLN A 498 -23.01 -6.05 -13.93
N ASP A 499 -23.01 -7.22 -14.56
CA ASP A 499 -22.02 -7.55 -15.56
C ASP A 499 -22.32 -6.77 -16.85
N VAL A 500 -21.29 -6.20 -17.48
CA VAL A 500 -21.40 -5.53 -18.77
C VAL A 500 -20.89 -6.50 -19.82
N GLU A 501 -21.61 -6.66 -20.92
CA GLU A 501 -21.29 -7.61 -21.99
C GLU A 501 -19.90 -7.39 -22.63
N ASP A 502 -19.35 -6.19 -22.48
CA ASP A 502 -17.98 -5.82 -22.89
C ASP A 502 -17.12 -5.53 -21.62
N GLU A 503 -16.85 -6.53 -20.78
CA GLU A 503 -15.76 -6.42 -19.81
C GLU A 503 -14.43 -6.48 -20.56
N ILE A 504 -13.96 -5.32 -20.99
CA ILE A 504 -12.61 -5.13 -21.51
C ILE A 504 -11.66 -5.37 -20.33
N ASP A 505 -10.73 -6.30 -20.48
CA ASP A 505 -9.68 -6.51 -19.49
C ASP A 505 -8.95 -5.16 -19.26
N ILE A 506 -8.52 -4.87 -18.03
CA ILE A 506 -7.85 -3.59 -17.74
C ILE A 506 -6.62 -3.43 -18.64
N GLU A 507 -6.00 -4.53 -18.98
CA GLU A 507 -4.88 -4.59 -19.91
C GLU A 507 -5.28 -4.11 -21.31
N ASP A 508 -6.53 -4.37 -21.75
CA ASP A 508 -7.07 -3.91 -23.05
C ASP A 508 -7.43 -2.40 -23.06
N LEU A 509 -7.57 -1.77 -21.88
CA LEU A 509 -7.82 -0.32 -21.74
C LEU A 509 -6.53 0.49 -21.63
N ILE A 510 -5.39 -0.17 -21.46
CA ILE A 510 -4.08 0.46 -21.39
C ILE A 510 -3.45 0.32 -22.77
N GLU A 511 -3.15 1.44 -23.39
CA GLU A 511 -2.45 1.46 -24.67
C GLU A 511 -1.11 0.74 -24.53
N GLU A 512 -0.87 -0.24 -25.42
CA GLU A 512 0.40 -0.95 -25.48
C GLU A 512 1.46 0.01 -26.03
N GLU A 513 2.34 0.48 -25.17
CA GLU A 513 3.36 1.48 -25.50
C GLU A 513 4.74 1.00 -25.06
N GLN A 514 5.75 1.27 -25.89
CA GLN A 514 7.14 1.04 -25.52
C GLN A 514 7.63 2.14 -24.58
N CYS A 515 8.09 1.75 -23.41
CA CYS A 515 8.58 2.64 -22.37
C CYS A 515 10.03 2.33 -21.97
N VAL A 516 10.75 3.37 -21.58
CA VAL A 516 12.05 3.27 -20.91
C VAL A 516 11.82 3.16 -19.40
N PHE A 517 12.21 2.05 -18.80
CA PHE A 517 12.18 1.82 -17.38
C PHE A 517 13.54 2.16 -16.79
N THR A 518 13.58 2.98 -15.77
CA THR A 518 14.81 3.46 -15.14
C THR A 518 14.76 3.20 -13.63
N LEU A 519 15.79 2.56 -13.09
CA LEU A 519 15.95 2.31 -11.66
C LEU A 519 17.22 3.00 -11.15
N THR A 520 17.13 3.71 -10.03
CA THR A 520 18.28 4.33 -9.39
C THR A 520 18.77 3.52 -8.18
N LYS A 521 20.01 3.77 -7.74
CA LYS A 521 20.63 3.10 -6.57
C LYS A 521 19.85 3.36 -5.27
N ALA A 522 19.23 4.53 -5.13
CA ALA A 522 18.37 4.85 -4.00
C ALA A 522 16.98 4.22 -4.09
N GLY A 523 16.72 3.41 -5.12
CA GLY A 523 15.45 2.67 -5.31
C GLY A 523 14.31 3.50 -5.90
N TYR A 524 14.61 4.56 -6.67
CA TYR A 524 13.58 5.27 -7.43
C TYR A 524 13.39 4.62 -8.79
N ILE A 525 12.15 4.33 -9.15
CA ILE A 525 11.79 3.74 -10.43
C ILE A 525 10.77 4.63 -11.15
N LYS A 526 10.85 4.66 -12.46
CA LYS A 526 9.85 5.28 -13.35
C LYS A 526 9.79 4.56 -14.68
N ARG A 527 8.69 4.77 -15.39
CA ARG A 527 8.60 4.53 -16.83
C ARG A 527 8.41 5.86 -17.55
N THR A 528 8.99 5.96 -18.73
CA THR A 528 8.85 7.13 -19.62
C THR A 528 8.66 6.61 -21.04
N PRO A 529 7.66 7.07 -21.80
CA PRO A 529 7.47 6.68 -23.19
C PRO A 529 8.75 6.88 -24.02
N VAL A 530 9.08 5.92 -24.89
CA VAL A 530 10.28 6.00 -25.76
C VAL A 530 10.16 7.21 -26.69
N SER A 531 8.97 7.56 -27.15
CA SER A 531 8.66 8.72 -28.00
C SER A 531 9.13 10.06 -27.41
N GLU A 532 9.25 10.17 -26.09
CA GLU A 532 9.83 11.36 -25.48
C GLU A 532 11.31 11.56 -25.78
N TYR A 533 12.05 10.53 -26.22
CA TYR A 533 13.49 10.57 -26.48
C TYR A 533 13.79 10.63 -27.99
N THR A 534 14.02 11.82 -28.53
CA THR A 534 14.41 12.00 -29.94
C THR A 534 15.82 11.48 -30.23
N ALA A 535 15.99 10.76 -31.33
CA ALA A 535 17.29 10.24 -31.77
C ALA A 535 18.33 11.37 -32.05
N GLN A 536 19.59 11.12 -31.71
CA GLN A 536 20.70 12.04 -31.93
C GLN A 536 21.82 11.34 -32.69
N SER A 537 22.60 12.10 -33.49
CA SER A 537 23.79 11.55 -34.16
C SER A 537 24.84 11.15 -33.12
N LYS A 538 25.73 10.18 -33.51
CA LYS A 538 26.88 9.78 -32.67
C LYS A 538 27.74 10.99 -32.27
N GLY A 539 28.25 10.96 -31.02
CA GLY A 539 29.02 12.07 -30.45
C GLY A 539 28.17 13.26 -29.98
N GLY A 540 26.88 13.10 -29.88
CA GLY A 540 25.98 14.08 -29.27
C GLY A 540 26.22 14.22 -27.77
N MET A 541 25.79 15.36 -27.17
CA MET A 541 25.94 15.65 -25.72
C MET A 541 24.78 15.21 -24.85
N GLY A 542 23.74 14.57 -25.41
CA GLY A 542 22.57 14.10 -24.68
C GLY A 542 21.65 15.17 -24.09
N LYS A 543 20.54 14.74 -23.51
CA LYS A 543 19.57 15.56 -22.76
C LYS A 543 19.43 15.02 -21.34
N LYS A 544 18.99 15.86 -20.40
CA LYS A 544 18.76 15.44 -19.02
C LYS A 544 17.64 14.40 -18.99
N GLY A 545 17.97 13.15 -18.63
CA GLY A 545 17.05 12.02 -18.61
C GLY A 545 16.41 11.74 -17.25
N ILE A 546 17.08 12.15 -16.14
CA ILE A 546 16.57 12.01 -14.78
C ILE A 546 17.24 13.06 -13.88
N THR A 547 16.51 13.53 -12.86
CA THR A 547 17.10 14.35 -11.80
C THR A 547 17.36 13.45 -10.60
N THR A 548 18.63 13.24 -10.27
CA THR A 548 19.08 12.47 -9.10
C THR A 548 19.55 13.43 -7.99
N ARG A 549 19.68 12.93 -6.75
CA ARG A 549 20.38 13.63 -5.67
C ARG A 549 21.88 13.41 -5.82
N ASP A 550 22.70 14.22 -5.14
CA ASP A 550 24.16 14.23 -5.27
C ASP A 550 24.85 12.86 -5.07
N GLU A 551 24.19 11.88 -4.43
CA GLU A 551 24.71 10.52 -4.18
C GLU A 551 23.92 9.41 -4.89
N ASP A 552 22.88 9.74 -5.69
CA ASP A 552 22.03 8.77 -6.37
C ASP A 552 22.37 8.72 -7.87
N TYR A 553 22.36 7.52 -8.46
CA TYR A 553 22.63 7.33 -9.87
C TYR A 553 21.81 6.16 -10.44
N VAL A 554 21.65 6.11 -11.74
CA VAL A 554 20.93 5.03 -12.45
C VAL A 554 21.74 3.72 -12.34
N VAL A 555 21.08 2.65 -11.89
CA VAL A 555 21.68 1.30 -11.76
C VAL A 555 21.28 0.43 -12.91
N ASP A 556 20.02 0.55 -13.39
CA ASP A 556 19.49 -0.26 -14.46
C ASP A 556 18.54 0.54 -15.36
N VAL A 557 18.59 0.29 -16.66
CA VAL A 557 17.71 0.87 -17.67
C VAL A 557 17.46 -0.16 -18.76
N PHE A 558 16.19 -0.28 -19.18
CA PHE A 558 15.80 -1.10 -20.31
C PHE A 558 14.49 -0.59 -20.92
N THR A 559 14.16 -1.07 -22.10
CA THR A 559 12.88 -0.81 -22.76
C THR A 559 12.02 -2.06 -22.72
N ALA A 560 10.73 -1.86 -22.50
CA ALA A 560 9.72 -2.92 -22.51
C ALA A 560 8.35 -2.33 -22.81
N SER A 561 7.40 -3.17 -23.20
CA SER A 561 5.99 -2.79 -23.35
C SER A 561 5.36 -2.53 -21.97
N THR A 562 4.36 -1.65 -21.94
CA THR A 562 3.48 -1.46 -20.78
C THR A 562 2.82 -2.77 -20.35
N HIS A 563 2.59 -3.72 -21.25
CA HIS A 563 1.94 -5.02 -21.01
C HIS A 563 2.91 -6.14 -20.57
N ASP A 564 4.22 -5.93 -20.67
CA ASP A 564 5.21 -6.92 -20.23
C ASP A 564 5.25 -7.05 -18.69
N TYR A 565 5.60 -8.22 -18.20
CA TYR A 565 5.97 -8.41 -16.81
C TYR A 565 7.39 -7.90 -16.56
N ILE A 566 7.57 -7.18 -15.47
CA ILE A 566 8.87 -6.76 -14.97
C ILE A 566 9.20 -7.59 -13.74
N LEU A 567 10.28 -8.34 -13.80
CA LEU A 567 10.85 -9.10 -12.69
C LEU A 567 11.92 -8.24 -12.00
N PHE A 568 11.83 -8.10 -10.70
CA PHE A 568 12.76 -7.34 -9.88
C PHE A 568 13.57 -8.29 -9.02
N PHE A 569 14.89 -8.29 -9.19
CA PHE A 569 15.80 -9.13 -8.42
C PHE A 569 16.54 -8.30 -7.38
N THR A 570 16.57 -8.80 -6.14
CA THR A 570 17.15 -8.08 -5.00
C THR A 570 18.50 -8.62 -4.58
N ASP A 571 19.22 -7.84 -3.79
CA ASP A 571 20.48 -8.19 -3.16
C ASP A 571 20.38 -9.40 -2.22
N THR A 572 19.20 -9.74 -1.76
CA THR A 572 18.95 -10.96 -0.97
C THR A 572 18.67 -12.21 -1.83
N GLY A 573 18.66 -12.05 -3.15
CA GLY A 573 18.37 -13.12 -4.10
C GLY A 573 16.89 -13.45 -4.24
N LYS A 574 15.99 -12.55 -3.83
CA LYS A 574 14.56 -12.65 -4.08
C LYS A 574 14.18 -12.05 -5.43
N VAL A 575 13.05 -12.48 -5.95
CA VAL A 575 12.42 -11.94 -7.16
C VAL A 575 10.98 -11.54 -6.89
N TYR A 576 10.60 -10.35 -7.38
CA TYR A 576 9.25 -9.79 -7.36
C TYR A 576 8.77 -9.59 -8.80
N ARG A 577 7.45 -9.54 -9.02
CA ARG A 577 6.86 -9.36 -10.36
C ARG A 577 5.81 -8.25 -10.36
N LYS A 578 5.83 -7.40 -11.38
CA LYS A 578 4.80 -6.40 -11.68
C LYS A 578 4.59 -6.28 -13.20
N LYS A 579 3.42 -5.83 -13.62
CA LYS A 579 3.19 -5.41 -15.02
C LYS A 579 3.81 -4.03 -15.27
N GLY A 580 4.28 -3.77 -16.48
CA GLY A 580 4.90 -2.49 -16.84
C GLY A 580 4.01 -1.28 -16.57
N TYR A 581 2.73 -1.36 -16.90
CA TYR A 581 1.76 -0.29 -16.61
C TYR A 581 1.53 0.00 -15.11
N GLN A 582 1.88 -0.91 -14.21
CA GLN A 582 1.79 -0.70 -12.76
C GLN A 582 2.93 0.19 -12.22
N ILE A 583 3.95 0.43 -13.03
CA ILE A 583 5.03 1.35 -12.70
C ILE A 583 4.60 2.75 -13.11
N PRO A 584 4.61 3.75 -12.20
CA PRO A 584 4.14 5.10 -12.49
C PRO A 584 4.90 5.74 -13.65
N GLU A 585 4.14 6.34 -14.56
CA GLU A 585 4.68 7.17 -15.62
C GLU A 585 5.22 8.49 -15.05
N SER A 586 6.34 8.93 -15.56
CA SER A 586 6.97 10.19 -15.14
C SER A 586 7.77 10.79 -16.28
N GLY A 587 7.72 12.09 -16.42
CA GLY A 587 8.48 12.82 -17.45
C GLY A 587 10.00 12.62 -17.32
N LYS A 588 10.75 12.95 -18.40
CA LYS A 588 12.22 12.77 -18.52
C LYS A 588 13.01 13.23 -17.30
N ALA A 589 12.73 14.43 -16.79
CA ALA A 589 13.47 15.04 -15.69
C ALA A 589 12.96 14.64 -14.29
N ALA A 590 11.85 13.93 -14.19
CA ALA A 590 11.27 13.54 -12.91
C ALA A 590 12.09 12.44 -12.24
N LYS A 591 12.11 12.45 -10.91
CA LYS A 591 12.85 11.49 -10.10
C LYS A 591 12.23 10.08 -10.12
N GLY A 592 10.92 9.97 -10.33
CA GLY A 592 10.17 8.72 -10.24
C GLY A 592 9.65 8.43 -8.83
N THR A 593 9.14 7.22 -8.65
CA THR A 593 8.53 6.74 -7.40
C THR A 593 9.49 5.78 -6.70
N ASN A 594 9.56 5.85 -5.36
CA ASN A 594 10.36 4.88 -4.62
C ASN A 594 9.76 3.48 -4.76
N ILE A 595 10.61 2.50 -5.07
CA ILE A 595 10.21 1.11 -5.36
C ILE A 595 9.53 0.42 -4.17
N ILE A 596 9.81 0.85 -2.93
CA ILE A 596 9.15 0.38 -1.72
C ILE A 596 7.63 0.63 -1.77
N ASN A 597 7.18 1.68 -2.48
CA ASN A 597 5.77 1.97 -2.69
C ASN A 597 5.10 1.08 -3.74
N ILE A 598 5.87 0.31 -4.49
CA ILE A 598 5.41 -0.54 -5.59
C ILE A 598 5.56 -2.02 -5.21
N LEU A 599 6.65 -2.40 -4.56
CA LEU A 599 6.99 -3.75 -4.14
C LEU A 599 6.98 -3.88 -2.62
N GLN A 600 6.62 -5.07 -2.14
CA GLN A 600 6.70 -5.41 -0.71
C GLN A 600 8.11 -5.92 -0.36
N VAL A 601 9.11 -5.06 -0.51
CA VAL A 601 10.50 -5.41 -0.15
C VAL A 601 10.69 -5.34 1.36
N GLU A 602 11.53 -6.22 1.90
CA GLU A 602 11.89 -6.23 3.32
C GLU A 602 12.75 -5.00 3.70
N GLN A 603 12.79 -4.67 4.98
CA GLN A 603 13.59 -3.55 5.45
C GLN A 603 15.09 -3.80 5.19
N GLY A 604 15.71 -2.91 4.43
CA GLY A 604 17.13 -3.02 4.04
C GLY A 604 17.37 -3.78 2.74
N GLU A 605 16.38 -4.46 2.17
CA GLU A 605 16.46 -5.14 0.87
C GLU A 605 16.46 -4.12 -0.27
N ARG A 606 17.32 -4.32 -1.27
CA ARG A 606 17.46 -3.42 -2.43
C ARG A 606 17.31 -4.17 -3.73
N VAL A 607 16.60 -3.58 -4.68
CA VAL A 607 16.51 -4.11 -6.05
C VAL A 607 17.83 -3.78 -6.77
N GLN A 608 18.47 -4.80 -7.34
CA GLN A 608 19.74 -4.69 -8.05
C GLN A 608 19.61 -4.71 -9.56
N THR A 609 18.71 -5.53 -10.10
CA THR A 609 18.48 -5.63 -11.53
C THR A 609 17.03 -5.95 -11.85
N MET A 610 16.62 -5.59 -13.05
CA MET A 610 15.30 -5.82 -13.58
C MET A 610 15.36 -6.64 -14.88
N LEU A 611 14.32 -7.41 -15.14
CA LEU A 611 14.13 -8.14 -16.40
C LEU A 611 12.69 -7.99 -16.84
N HIS A 612 12.48 -7.59 -18.09
CA HIS A 612 11.17 -7.71 -18.69
C HIS A 612 10.94 -9.14 -19.19
N PHE A 613 9.71 -9.61 -19.07
CA PHE A 613 9.32 -10.96 -19.42
C PHE A 613 7.92 -10.95 -20.02
N ARG A 614 7.77 -11.53 -21.20
CA ARG A 614 6.47 -11.74 -21.85
C ARG A 614 6.04 -13.19 -21.65
N GLU A 615 4.88 -13.40 -21.06
CA GLU A 615 4.37 -14.74 -20.78
C GLU A 615 4.03 -15.46 -22.08
N THR A 616 4.83 -16.46 -22.44
CA THR A 616 4.56 -17.36 -23.58
C THR A 616 4.18 -18.74 -23.05
N THR A 617 3.14 -19.35 -23.61
CA THR A 617 2.44 -20.51 -23.04
C THR A 617 3.02 -21.87 -23.39
N GLU A 618 4.03 -21.98 -24.26
CA GLU A 618 4.37 -23.27 -24.90
C GLU A 618 5.84 -23.73 -24.81
N GLU A 619 6.80 -22.93 -24.31
CA GLU A 619 8.21 -23.28 -24.30
C GLU A 619 8.82 -23.42 -22.90
N GLU A 620 9.72 -24.38 -22.68
CA GLU A 620 10.54 -24.48 -21.49
C GLU A 620 11.58 -23.35 -21.47
N LEU A 621 11.26 -22.27 -20.77
CA LEU A 621 12.13 -21.11 -20.63
C LEU A 621 12.94 -21.18 -19.34
N TYR A 622 14.13 -20.60 -19.40
CA TYR A 622 15.07 -20.52 -18.27
C TYR A 622 15.50 -19.08 -18.01
N LEU A 623 15.78 -18.76 -16.76
CA LEU A 623 16.48 -17.53 -16.37
C LEU A 623 17.95 -17.85 -16.16
N PHE A 624 18.80 -17.31 -17.01
CA PHE A 624 20.25 -17.40 -16.89
C PHE A 624 20.77 -16.20 -16.10
N MET A 625 21.23 -16.44 -14.89
CA MET A 625 21.69 -15.43 -13.92
C MET A 625 23.21 -15.40 -13.89
N VAL A 626 23.77 -14.19 -13.82
CA VAL A 626 25.23 -13.98 -13.76
C VAL A 626 25.55 -12.99 -12.66
N THR A 627 26.48 -13.37 -11.77
CA THR A 627 26.92 -12.53 -10.64
C THR A 627 28.21 -11.77 -10.98
N LYS A 628 28.50 -10.77 -10.18
CA LYS A 628 29.68 -9.90 -10.30
C LYS A 628 31.00 -10.68 -10.19
N GLN A 629 31.02 -11.72 -9.35
CA GLN A 629 32.19 -12.59 -9.20
C GLN A 629 32.25 -13.73 -10.23
N GLY A 630 31.38 -13.70 -11.24
CA GLY A 630 31.41 -14.65 -12.36
C GLY A 630 30.76 -16.00 -12.08
N THR A 631 29.91 -16.11 -11.04
CA THR A 631 29.07 -17.26 -10.80
C THR A 631 27.84 -17.19 -11.71
N VAL A 632 27.43 -18.34 -12.27
CA VAL A 632 26.30 -18.44 -13.18
C VAL A 632 25.32 -19.49 -12.70
N LYS A 633 24.03 -19.24 -12.95
CA LYS A 633 22.95 -20.15 -12.59
C LYS A 633 21.89 -20.15 -13.70
N ARG A 634 21.36 -21.33 -13.98
CA ARG A 634 20.23 -21.52 -14.88
C ARG A 634 19.02 -22.01 -14.10
N LEU A 635 17.94 -21.22 -14.06
CA LEU A 635 16.72 -21.50 -13.30
C LEU A 635 15.52 -21.68 -14.24
N PRO A 636 14.77 -22.79 -14.19
CA PRO A 636 13.55 -22.94 -14.97
C PRO A 636 12.51 -21.89 -14.58
N VAL A 637 11.93 -21.18 -15.55
CA VAL A 637 10.88 -20.15 -15.31
C VAL A 637 9.64 -20.77 -14.66
N SER A 638 9.36 -22.05 -14.93
CA SER A 638 8.26 -22.79 -14.30
C SER A 638 8.33 -22.81 -12.78
N THR A 639 9.53 -22.67 -12.18
CA THR A 639 9.71 -22.58 -10.73
C THR A 639 9.24 -21.25 -10.13
N LEU A 640 8.94 -20.26 -10.99
CA LEU A 640 8.48 -18.91 -10.62
C LEU A 640 6.98 -18.69 -10.92
N LYS A 641 6.24 -19.72 -11.35
CA LYS A 641 4.80 -19.63 -11.70
C LYS A 641 3.96 -19.03 -10.55
N ASN A 642 4.30 -19.33 -9.31
CA ASN A 642 3.58 -18.86 -8.11
C ASN A 642 4.34 -17.74 -7.40
N LEU A 643 4.68 -16.66 -8.12
CA LEU A 643 5.31 -15.47 -7.56
C LEU A 643 4.31 -14.72 -6.67
N ARG A 644 4.58 -14.72 -5.36
CA ARG A 644 3.81 -13.99 -4.35
C ARG A 644 4.20 -12.51 -4.31
N ASN A 645 3.33 -11.66 -3.80
CA ASN A 645 3.63 -10.23 -3.65
C ASN A 645 4.81 -9.92 -2.71
N ASN A 646 5.10 -10.82 -1.75
CA ASN A 646 6.25 -10.74 -0.85
C ASN A 646 7.55 -11.30 -1.46
N GLY A 647 7.55 -11.64 -2.75
CA GLY A 647 8.68 -12.20 -3.46
C GLY A 647 9.01 -13.64 -3.09
N ILE A 648 9.79 -14.29 -3.94
CA ILE A 648 10.35 -15.62 -3.65
C ILE A 648 11.86 -15.63 -3.90
N ARG A 649 12.58 -16.50 -3.19
CA ARG A 649 14.03 -16.67 -3.41
C ARG A 649 14.30 -17.32 -4.76
N ALA A 650 15.09 -16.67 -5.62
CA ALA A 650 15.48 -17.14 -6.95
C ALA A 650 16.92 -17.70 -6.98
N LEU A 651 17.81 -17.13 -6.15
CA LEU A 651 19.17 -17.65 -5.98
C LEU A 651 19.69 -17.36 -4.57
N THR A 652 20.74 -18.09 -4.19
CA THR A 652 21.56 -17.77 -3.00
C THR A 652 22.87 -17.13 -3.50
N LEU A 653 23.19 -15.96 -2.98
CA LEU A 653 24.43 -15.22 -3.28
C LEU A 653 25.49 -15.55 -2.22
N ASP A 654 26.75 -15.65 -2.65
CA ASP A 654 27.90 -15.71 -1.76
C ASP A 654 28.12 -14.33 -1.09
N GLU A 655 28.79 -14.32 0.06
CA GLU A 655 29.06 -13.08 0.80
C GLU A 655 29.87 -12.10 -0.05
N GLY A 656 29.35 -10.88 -0.23
CA GLY A 656 29.99 -9.83 -1.02
C GLY A 656 29.84 -9.98 -2.55
N ASP A 657 29.06 -10.96 -3.05
CA ASP A 657 28.72 -11.08 -4.46
C ASP A 657 27.38 -10.38 -4.76
N GLU A 658 27.21 -9.91 -5.99
CA GLU A 658 26.05 -9.18 -6.46
C GLU A 658 25.54 -9.77 -7.78
N LEU A 659 24.24 -9.79 -7.99
CA LEU A 659 23.63 -10.20 -9.25
C LEU A 659 23.78 -9.07 -10.28
N VAL A 660 24.49 -9.31 -11.37
CA VAL A 660 24.74 -8.29 -12.41
C VAL A 660 23.66 -8.30 -13.47
N THR A 661 23.26 -9.48 -13.93
CA THR A 661 22.29 -9.59 -15.03
C THR A 661 21.53 -10.91 -15.01
N VAL A 662 20.31 -10.85 -15.51
CA VAL A 662 19.46 -12.01 -15.77
C VAL A 662 19.06 -11.99 -17.23
N ARG A 663 19.10 -13.14 -17.89
CA ARG A 663 18.66 -13.32 -19.30
C ARG A 663 17.71 -14.50 -19.42
N GLU A 664 16.68 -14.32 -20.18
CA GLU A 664 15.80 -15.41 -20.58
C GLU A 664 16.46 -16.25 -21.65
N THR A 665 16.42 -17.57 -21.52
CA THR A 665 16.97 -18.54 -22.48
C THR A 665 16.02 -19.72 -22.67
N ASP A 666 16.16 -20.43 -23.82
CA ASP A 666 15.28 -21.51 -24.26
C ASP A 666 15.97 -22.91 -24.33
N GLY A 667 17.19 -23.01 -23.80
CA GLY A 667 17.98 -24.22 -23.86
C GLY A 667 18.83 -24.39 -25.12
N THR A 668 18.77 -23.44 -26.06
CA THR A 668 19.51 -23.48 -27.32
C THR A 668 20.55 -22.36 -27.46
N ARG A 669 20.73 -21.53 -26.43
CA ARG A 669 21.51 -20.29 -26.53
C ARG A 669 22.98 -20.49 -26.15
N LYS A 670 23.84 -19.69 -26.79
CA LYS A 670 25.21 -19.45 -26.35
C LYS A 670 25.22 -18.17 -25.48
N ILE A 671 25.94 -18.22 -24.39
CA ILE A 671 26.04 -17.10 -23.43
C ILE A 671 27.41 -16.46 -23.53
N LEU A 672 27.42 -15.17 -23.78
CA LEU A 672 28.63 -14.34 -23.78
C LEU A 672 28.65 -13.51 -22.47
N ILE A 673 29.69 -13.67 -21.67
CA ILE A 673 29.94 -12.91 -20.42
C ILE A 673 31.14 -12.02 -20.64
N ALA A 674 31.04 -10.73 -20.31
CA ALA A 674 32.14 -9.79 -20.41
C ALA A 674 32.48 -9.16 -19.06
N THR A 675 33.77 -8.77 -18.91
CA THR A 675 34.34 -8.20 -17.71
C THR A 675 34.72 -6.72 -17.89
N HIS A 676 34.85 -6.04 -16.78
CA HIS A 676 35.28 -4.63 -16.67
C HIS A 676 36.60 -4.36 -17.37
N ASP A 677 37.58 -5.27 -17.23
CA ASP A 677 38.91 -5.15 -17.83
C ASP A 677 38.96 -5.59 -19.31
N GLY A 678 37.80 -5.80 -19.93
CA GLY A 678 37.67 -6.06 -21.36
C GLY A 678 37.94 -7.49 -21.78
N MET A 679 37.75 -8.48 -20.91
CA MET A 679 37.76 -9.90 -21.26
C MET A 679 36.33 -10.40 -21.55
N ALA A 680 36.20 -11.49 -22.29
CA ALA A 680 34.92 -12.14 -22.49
C ALA A 680 35.04 -13.67 -22.70
N VAL A 681 34.05 -14.40 -22.23
CA VAL A 681 33.92 -15.85 -22.46
C VAL A 681 32.58 -16.13 -23.13
N CYS A 682 32.58 -17.03 -24.10
CA CYS A 682 31.37 -17.52 -24.78
C CYS A 682 31.28 -19.04 -24.62
N PHE A 683 30.13 -19.56 -24.14
CA PHE A 683 29.90 -20.97 -23.91
C PHE A 683 28.43 -21.34 -24.13
N ASP A 684 28.14 -22.63 -24.31
CA ASP A 684 26.77 -23.12 -24.44
C ASP A 684 26.05 -23.07 -23.09
N GLU A 685 24.80 -22.58 -23.05
CA GLU A 685 24.02 -22.51 -21.81
C GLU A 685 23.83 -23.88 -21.14
N ASN A 686 23.88 -24.98 -21.95
CA ASN A 686 23.76 -26.36 -21.44
C ASN A 686 25.01 -26.81 -20.66
N ASP A 687 26.13 -26.10 -20.73
CA ASP A 687 27.26 -26.29 -19.83
C ASP A 687 26.87 -25.98 -18.35
N VAL A 688 25.75 -25.29 -18.17
CA VAL A 688 25.14 -25.00 -16.87
C VAL A 688 23.84 -25.78 -16.72
N ARG A 689 23.85 -26.83 -15.91
CA ARG A 689 22.63 -27.60 -15.65
C ARG A 689 21.55 -26.76 -15.02
N PRO A 690 20.24 -27.00 -15.29
CA PRO A 690 19.15 -26.37 -14.56
C PRO A 690 19.27 -26.66 -13.05
N MET A 691 19.04 -25.64 -12.22
CA MET A 691 19.19 -25.70 -10.77
C MET A 691 17.96 -25.17 -10.06
N GLY A 692 17.69 -25.68 -8.85
CA GLY A 692 16.62 -25.19 -8.02
C GLY A 692 16.86 -23.77 -7.46
N ARG A 693 15.81 -23.14 -6.94
CA ARG A 693 15.80 -21.76 -6.48
C ARG A 693 16.88 -21.41 -5.43
N THR A 694 17.18 -22.34 -4.53
CA THR A 694 18.13 -22.12 -3.41
C THR A 694 19.61 -22.42 -3.76
N ALA A 695 19.92 -22.83 -4.98
CA ALA A 695 21.29 -23.11 -5.40
C ALA A 695 22.07 -21.80 -5.59
N VAL A 696 23.36 -21.82 -5.28
CA VAL A 696 24.30 -20.69 -5.50
C VAL A 696 24.67 -20.57 -6.98
N GLY A 697 24.93 -21.66 -7.66
CA GLY A 697 25.34 -21.66 -9.04
C GLY A 697 26.71 -22.34 -9.24
N VAL A 698 27.32 -22.12 -10.42
CA VAL A 698 28.61 -22.65 -10.80
C VAL A 698 29.47 -21.56 -11.43
N ARG A 699 30.79 -21.73 -11.48
CA ARG A 699 31.69 -20.77 -12.11
C ARG A 699 31.43 -20.65 -13.61
N GLY A 700 31.10 -19.43 -14.10
CA GLY A 700 30.93 -19.11 -15.51
C GLY A 700 32.20 -18.60 -16.18
N ILE A 701 32.95 -17.72 -15.51
CA ILE A 701 34.22 -17.12 -15.96
C ILE A 701 35.20 -17.11 -14.82
N ARG A 702 36.52 -17.20 -15.14
CA ARG A 702 37.60 -16.95 -14.19
C ARG A 702 38.07 -15.50 -14.32
N LEU A 703 37.91 -14.75 -13.27
CA LEU A 703 38.28 -13.34 -13.20
C LEU A 703 39.76 -13.18 -12.84
N ARG A 704 40.37 -12.09 -13.30
CA ARG A 704 41.68 -11.61 -12.83
C ARG A 704 41.52 -10.88 -11.49
N GLU A 705 42.61 -10.62 -10.82
CA GLU A 705 42.62 -9.84 -9.57
C GLU A 705 42.08 -8.42 -9.84
N GLY A 706 41.05 -8.01 -9.13
CA GLY A 706 40.38 -6.70 -9.28
C GLY A 706 39.38 -6.61 -10.42
N ASP A 707 39.26 -7.60 -11.32
CA ASP A 707 38.30 -7.63 -12.42
C ASP A 707 36.94 -8.17 -11.94
N TYR A 708 35.86 -7.77 -12.60
CA TYR A 708 34.51 -8.24 -12.30
C TYR A 708 33.65 -8.27 -13.56
N VAL A 709 32.54 -9.03 -13.52
CA VAL A 709 31.60 -9.13 -14.62
C VAL A 709 30.78 -7.84 -14.71
N VAL A 710 30.65 -7.29 -15.93
CA VAL A 710 29.83 -6.10 -16.23
C VAL A 710 28.58 -6.42 -17.01
N GLY A 711 28.43 -7.61 -17.55
CA GLY A 711 27.22 -8.02 -18.24
C GLY A 711 27.33 -9.35 -18.95
N ALA A 712 26.17 -9.86 -19.34
CA ALA A 712 26.07 -11.04 -20.19
C ALA A 712 25.00 -10.86 -21.25
N ALA A 713 25.19 -11.50 -22.43
CA ALA A 713 24.27 -11.44 -23.54
C ALA A 713 24.07 -12.81 -24.16
N ARG A 714 22.95 -13.02 -24.86
CA ARG A 714 22.71 -14.19 -25.69
C ARG A 714 23.45 -13.98 -27.02
N ALA A 715 24.43 -14.79 -27.31
CA ALA A 715 25.15 -14.74 -28.59
C ALA A 715 24.23 -15.31 -29.69
N LYS A 716 23.91 -14.51 -30.69
CA LYS A 716 23.08 -14.85 -31.85
C LYS A 716 23.89 -14.68 -33.12
N GLU A 717 23.93 -15.73 -33.95
CA GLU A 717 24.67 -15.72 -35.23
C GLU A 717 24.14 -14.62 -36.16
N GLY A 718 25.04 -13.94 -36.88
CA GLY A 718 24.72 -12.82 -37.75
C GLY A 718 24.47 -11.49 -37.05
N HIS A 719 24.60 -11.43 -35.72
CA HIS A 719 24.50 -10.19 -34.93
C HIS A 719 25.88 -9.73 -34.45
N GLU A 720 25.93 -8.52 -33.89
CA GLU A 720 27.14 -7.91 -33.38
C GLU A 720 27.09 -7.69 -31.87
N VAL A 721 28.23 -7.84 -31.21
CA VAL A 721 28.39 -7.51 -29.79
C VAL A 721 28.75 -6.04 -29.69
N LEU A 722 27.83 -5.22 -29.21
CA LEU A 722 28.07 -3.82 -28.84
C LEU A 722 28.74 -3.78 -27.45
N SER A 723 29.92 -3.15 -27.36
CA SER A 723 30.64 -2.90 -26.12
C SER A 723 30.80 -1.40 -25.91
N ILE A 724 30.45 -0.92 -24.71
CA ILE A 724 30.54 0.50 -24.34
C ILE A 724 31.45 0.63 -23.12
N THR A 725 32.24 1.72 -23.09
CA THR A 725 33.15 2.03 -21.98
C THR A 725 32.67 3.22 -21.18
N GLU A 726 33.21 3.34 -19.98
CA GLU A 726 32.95 4.42 -19.02
C GLU A 726 33.13 5.82 -19.63
N LYS A 727 34.13 6.04 -20.45
CA LYS A 727 34.42 7.33 -21.10
C LYS A 727 33.67 7.55 -22.43
N GLY A 728 32.59 6.81 -22.68
CA GLY A 728 31.70 7.00 -23.81
C GLY A 728 32.24 6.51 -25.15
N TYR A 729 33.26 5.64 -25.15
CA TYR A 729 33.71 4.94 -26.35
C TYR A 729 32.92 3.65 -26.55
N GLY A 730 32.71 3.26 -27.81
CA GLY A 730 32.03 2.02 -28.13
C GLY A 730 32.37 1.46 -29.49
N LYS A 731 32.06 0.20 -29.68
CA LYS A 731 32.20 -0.51 -30.96
C LYS A 731 31.25 -1.68 -31.05
N LYS A 732 30.97 -2.13 -32.25
CA LYS A 732 30.34 -3.42 -32.54
C LYS A 732 31.42 -4.42 -32.97
N THR A 733 31.23 -5.69 -32.61
CA THR A 733 32.13 -6.80 -33.05
C THR A 733 31.26 -7.99 -33.44
N PRO A 734 31.44 -8.61 -34.62
CA PRO A 734 30.69 -9.79 -35.00
C PRO A 734 30.75 -10.89 -33.95
N VAL A 735 29.61 -11.52 -33.64
CA VAL A 735 29.52 -12.58 -32.63
C VAL A 735 30.43 -13.74 -32.95
N GLU A 736 30.68 -14.04 -34.24
CA GLU A 736 31.51 -15.11 -34.73
C GLU A 736 33.00 -14.97 -34.36
N GLU A 737 33.43 -13.75 -34.00
CA GLU A 737 34.79 -13.53 -33.49
C GLU A 737 35.00 -14.09 -32.05
N TYR A 738 33.93 -14.40 -31.34
CA TYR A 738 33.98 -14.97 -29.99
C TYR A 738 33.85 -16.48 -30.06
N ARG A 739 34.99 -17.17 -30.02
CA ARG A 739 34.99 -18.65 -30.06
C ARG A 739 34.20 -19.21 -28.86
N VAL A 740 33.41 -20.22 -29.14
CA VAL A 740 32.71 -20.97 -28.08
C VAL A 740 33.69 -21.87 -27.37
N THR A 741 33.75 -21.77 -26.04
CA THR A 741 34.63 -22.57 -25.18
C THR A 741 33.81 -23.13 -24.01
N GLY A 742 34.38 -24.03 -23.20
CA GLY A 742 33.71 -24.42 -21.94
C GLY A 742 33.69 -23.27 -20.94
N ARG A 743 32.70 -23.32 -19.99
CA ARG A 743 32.58 -22.34 -18.93
C ARG A 743 33.79 -22.36 -17.98
N GLY A 744 34.00 -21.25 -17.24
CA GLY A 744 35.00 -21.15 -16.18
C GLY A 744 36.43 -20.85 -16.66
N GLY A 745 36.60 -20.54 -17.97
CA GLY A 745 37.89 -20.08 -18.53
C GLY A 745 38.17 -18.60 -18.29
N LEU A 746 39.38 -18.13 -18.63
CA LEU A 746 39.77 -16.71 -18.61
C LEU A 746 39.16 -15.90 -19.77
N GLY A 747 38.64 -16.59 -20.79
CA GLY A 747 38.06 -15.97 -21.98
C GLY A 747 39.10 -15.39 -22.95
N VAL A 748 38.58 -14.55 -23.85
CA VAL A 748 39.34 -13.84 -24.89
C VAL A 748 39.21 -12.33 -24.71
N LYS A 749 40.12 -11.55 -25.30
CA LYS A 749 40.04 -10.09 -25.24
C LYS A 749 38.81 -9.59 -26.00
N ASN A 750 37.92 -8.88 -25.35
CA ASN A 750 36.76 -8.25 -25.93
C ASN A 750 37.02 -6.79 -26.32
N TYR A 751 37.72 -6.05 -25.47
CA TYR A 751 37.96 -4.62 -25.64
C TYR A 751 39.39 -4.25 -25.29
N MET A 752 39.98 -3.27 -26.00
CA MET A 752 41.26 -2.72 -25.63
C MET A 752 41.07 -1.54 -24.67
N VAL A 753 41.04 -1.85 -23.38
CA VAL A 753 40.91 -0.86 -22.32
C VAL A 753 42.21 -0.06 -22.21
N THR A 754 42.08 1.27 -22.18
CA THR A 754 43.19 2.25 -22.04
C THR A 754 42.73 3.42 -21.18
N ASP A 755 43.65 4.25 -20.70
CA ASP A 755 43.29 5.47 -19.93
C ASP A 755 42.36 6.42 -20.72
N LYS A 756 42.42 6.36 -22.06
CA LYS A 756 41.58 7.17 -22.95
C LYS A 756 40.15 6.68 -23.01
N THR A 757 39.93 5.38 -23.06
CA THR A 757 38.62 4.77 -23.23
C THR A 757 37.91 4.52 -21.90
N GLY A 758 38.65 4.32 -20.84
CA GLY A 758 38.17 3.78 -19.58
C GLY A 758 37.78 2.30 -19.71
N PRO A 759 37.39 1.66 -18.62
CA PRO A 759 36.94 0.26 -18.57
C PRO A 759 35.59 0.05 -19.27
N VAL A 760 35.23 -1.21 -19.55
CA VAL A 760 33.96 -1.59 -20.14
C VAL A 760 32.89 -1.53 -19.07
N ILE A 761 31.76 -0.90 -19.39
CA ILE A 761 30.59 -0.81 -18.48
C ILE A 761 29.50 -1.84 -18.79
N GLY A 762 29.44 -2.34 -20.01
CA GLY A 762 28.45 -3.31 -20.40
C GLY A 762 28.54 -3.76 -21.86
N ILE A 763 27.81 -4.83 -22.15
CA ILE A 763 27.69 -5.39 -23.51
C ILE A 763 26.20 -5.67 -23.83
N LYS A 764 25.89 -5.56 -25.13
CA LYS A 764 24.60 -6.01 -25.72
C LYS A 764 24.87 -6.72 -27.04
N VAL A 765 24.03 -7.66 -27.42
CA VAL A 765 23.99 -8.21 -28.77
C VAL A 765 22.96 -7.42 -29.56
N VAL A 766 23.35 -6.86 -30.66
CA VAL A 766 22.55 -5.87 -31.43
C VAL A 766 22.47 -6.25 -32.92
N ASP A 767 21.43 -5.70 -33.56
CA ASP A 767 21.37 -5.62 -35.02
C ASP A 767 21.31 -4.15 -35.48
N SER A 768 21.19 -3.92 -36.81
CA SER A 768 21.19 -2.56 -37.36
C SER A 768 19.85 -1.82 -37.22
N THR A 769 18.82 -2.50 -36.74
CA THR A 769 17.45 -1.94 -36.65
C THR A 769 17.12 -1.37 -35.25
N GLU A 770 18.11 -1.29 -34.39
CA GLU A 770 17.93 -0.84 -33.00
C GLU A 770 18.58 0.51 -32.73
N ASP A 771 18.08 1.22 -31.70
CA ASP A 771 18.71 2.41 -31.14
C ASP A 771 19.33 2.09 -29.78
N LEU A 772 20.47 2.69 -29.51
CA LEU A 772 21.16 2.62 -28.22
C LEU A 772 20.80 3.81 -27.34
N LEU A 773 20.39 3.52 -26.10
CA LEU A 773 20.23 4.49 -25.02
C LEU A 773 21.43 4.39 -24.07
N LEU A 774 22.12 5.51 -23.81
CA LEU A 774 23.22 5.63 -22.84
C LEU A 774 22.81 6.61 -21.74
N VAL A 775 23.14 6.26 -20.50
CA VAL A 775 22.88 7.11 -19.31
C VAL A 775 24.18 7.36 -18.60
N THR A 776 24.42 8.64 -18.21
CA THR A 776 25.60 9.03 -17.42
C THR A 776 25.28 9.17 -15.93
N GLN A 777 26.32 9.26 -15.10
CA GLN A 777 26.20 9.47 -13.65
C GLN A 777 25.45 10.78 -13.34
N ALA A 778 25.66 11.82 -14.13
CA ALA A 778 24.93 13.09 -14.01
C ALA A 778 23.46 13.03 -14.49
N GLY A 779 22.94 11.84 -14.88
CA GLY A 779 21.57 11.64 -15.34
C GLY A 779 21.31 12.13 -16.77
N ILE A 780 22.33 12.32 -17.57
CA ILE A 780 22.22 12.69 -18.98
C ILE A 780 21.96 11.42 -19.80
N LEU A 781 20.91 11.45 -20.65
CA LEU A 781 20.56 10.36 -21.54
C LEU A 781 20.75 10.77 -23.00
N ILE A 782 21.35 9.89 -23.80
CA ILE A 782 21.44 10.00 -25.27
C ILE A 782 20.78 8.78 -25.91
N ARG A 783 20.06 9.02 -27.00
CA ARG A 783 19.58 7.98 -27.92
C ARG A 783 20.34 8.11 -29.24
N THR A 784 20.92 7.03 -29.74
CA THR A 784 21.67 7.02 -31.00
C THR A 784 21.43 5.71 -31.76
N PRO A 785 21.21 5.74 -33.09
CA PRO A 785 21.09 4.52 -33.90
C PRO A 785 22.33 3.65 -33.78
N VAL A 786 22.13 2.35 -33.58
CA VAL A 786 23.22 1.34 -33.51
C VAL A 786 23.99 1.29 -34.83
N GLU A 787 23.29 1.52 -35.95
CA GLU A 787 23.91 1.59 -37.29
C GLU A 787 25.10 2.58 -37.34
N ASN A 788 24.99 3.71 -36.61
CA ASN A 788 26.02 4.75 -36.57
C ASN A 788 27.28 4.33 -35.83
N ILE A 789 27.31 3.21 -35.11
CA ILE A 789 28.45 2.73 -34.37
C ILE A 789 29.27 1.80 -35.27
N ARG A 790 30.57 2.04 -35.33
CA ARG A 790 31.50 1.30 -36.21
C ARG A 790 31.68 -0.15 -35.76
N SER A 791 31.58 -1.09 -36.75
CA SER A 791 32.02 -2.48 -36.54
C SER A 791 33.55 -2.55 -36.56
N ALA A 792 34.13 -3.26 -35.62
CA ALA A 792 35.60 -3.37 -35.44
C ALA A 792 35.94 -4.66 -34.68
N GLY A 793 37.15 -5.15 -34.89
CA GLY A 793 37.63 -6.39 -34.25
C GLY A 793 37.73 -6.30 -32.72
N ARG A 794 37.74 -7.45 -32.05
CA ARG A 794 37.69 -7.59 -30.59
C ARG A 794 38.74 -6.75 -29.82
N ALA A 795 40.00 -6.71 -30.29
CA ALA A 795 41.10 -6.05 -29.59
C ALA A 795 41.31 -4.58 -30.01
N THR A 796 40.22 -3.84 -30.29
CA THR A 796 40.30 -2.42 -30.69
C THR A 796 39.67 -1.50 -29.61
N GLN A 797 39.95 -0.17 -29.72
CA GLN A 797 39.49 0.86 -28.76
C GLN A 797 38.11 1.45 -29.11
N GLY A 798 37.54 1.11 -30.29
CA GLY A 798 36.26 1.67 -30.71
C GLY A 798 36.30 3.16 -31.10
N VAL A 799 35.13 3.78 -31.15
CA VAL A 799 34.89 5.19 -31.51
C VAL A 799 34.14 5.91 -30.39
N ILE A 800 34.18 7.27 -30.37
CA ILE A 800 33.38 8.06 -29.44
C ILE A 800 31.91 7.93 -29.86
N VAL A 801 31.09 7.41 -28.94
CA VAL A 801 29.63 7.29 -29.08
C VAL A 801 28.94 8.46 -28.36
N MET A 802 29.44 8.83 -27.19
CA MET A 802 28.91 9.95 -26.40
C MET A 802 30.03 10.90 -25.95
N ARG A 803 29.72 12.20 -25.90
CA ARG A 803 30.59 13.23 -25.31
C ARG A 803 29.90 13.80 -24.06
N PHE A 804 30.69 14.08 -23.02
CA PHE A 804 30.20 14.62 -21.77
C PHE A 804 30.22 16.15 -21.77
N LYS A 805 29.24 16.75 -21.07
CA LYS A 805 29.14 18.21 -20.84
C LYS A 805 29.97 18.66 -19.65
N GLU A 806 30.09 17.79 -18.65
CA GLU A 806 30.78 18.09 -17.39
C GLU A 806 32.05 17.23 -17.30
N GLU A 807 33.09 17.82 -16.78
CA GLU A 807 34.37 17.13 -16.56
C GLU A 807 34.21 16.15 -15.37
N GLY A 808 34.50 14.87 -15.60
CA GLY A 808 34.34 13.81 -14.59
C GLY A 808 33.08 12.99 -14.72
N ASP A 809 32.10 13.36 -15.59
CA ASP A 809 30.94 12.52 -15.87
C ASP A 809 31.34 11.26 -16.65
N HIS A 810 30.58 10.19 -16.49
CA HIS A 810 30.89 8.91 -17.16
C HIS A 810 29.59 8.10 -17.39
N VAL A 811 29.65 7.20 -18.37
CA VAL A 811 28.54 6.32 -18.71
C VAL A 811 28.42 5.24 -17.63
N ILE A 812 27.18 5.01 -17.14
CA ILE A 812 26.90 4.04 -16.08
C ILE A 812 25.91 2.95 -16.50
N ALA A 813 25.06 3.21 -17.51
CA ALA A 813 24.05 2.25 -17.97
C ALA A 813 23.79 2.37 -19.47
N MET A 814 23.33 1.25 -20.07
CA MET A 814 22.96 1.17 -21.49
C MET A 814 21.73 0.29 -21.71
N ALA A 815 20.85 0.72 -22.62
CA ALA A 815 19.69 -0.04 -23.09
C ALA A 815 19.55 0.00 -24.61
N LEU A 816 18.74 -0.90 -25.16
CA LEU A 816 18.35 -0.91 -26.58
C LEU A 816 16.87 -0.60 -26.71
N THR A 817 16.48 0.01 -27.82
CA THR A 817 15.08 0.24 -28.21
C THR A 817 14.92 0.08 -29.70
N GLU A 818 13.73 -0.18 -30.19
CA GLU A 818 13.43 -0.23 -31.61
C GLU A 818 13.69 1.13 -32.26
N HIS A 819 14.15 1.11 -33.54
CA HIS A 819 14.38 2.31 -34.31
C HIS A 819 13.04 2.85 -34.82
N GLU A 820 12.70 4.10 -34.55
CA GLU A 820 11.54 4.78 -35.11
C GLU A 820 11.83 5.18 -36.55
N ASN A 821 11.12 4.58 -37.51
CA ASN A 821 11.12 5.04 -38.88
C ASN A 821 10.44 6.42 -38.96
N ALA A 822 11.20 7.43 -39.41
CA ALA A 822 10.73 8.81 -39.59
C ALA A 822 9.68 8.99 -40.71
N GLU A 823 9.17 7.92 -41.33
CA GLU A 823 8.30 8.00 -42.52
C GLU A 823 6.78 7.94 -42.19
N GLU A 824 6.35 7.78 -40.95
CA GLU A 824 4.91 7.77 -40.59
C GLU A 824 4.33 9.11 -40.10
N ILE A 825 5.08 10.22 -40.20
CA ILE A 825 4.59 11.55 -39.87
C ILE A 825 4.53 12.40 -41.17
N THR A 826 3.76 12.02 -42.13
CA THR A 826 3.26 12.92 -43.20
C THR A 826 1.88 12.47 -43.65
N GLU A 827 0.95 13.40 -43.50
CA GLU A 827 -0.37 13.54 -44.13
C GLU A 827 -1.56 13.39 -43.14
N THR A 828 -1.81 14.48 -42.43
CA THR A 828 -3.20 14.92 -42.24
C THR A 828 -3.42 16.10 -43.17
N PRO A 829 -4.36 16.04 -44.13
CA PRO A 829 -4.71 17.17 -44.98
C PRO A 829 -5.43 18.23 -44.10
N ALA A 830 -4.99 19.47 -44.22
CA ALA A 830 -5.76 20.65 -43.78
C ALA A 830 -7.05 20.68 -44.64
N GLU A 831 -8.21 20.50 -43.98
CA GLU A 831 -9.49 20.95 -44.56
C GLU A 831 -9.82 22.35 -44.06
N GLU A 832 -10.27 23.19 -44.99
CA GLU A 832 -10.66 24.61 -44.93
C GLU A 832 -11.74 24.93 -43.89
#